data_c53b888db92d5dcf240708bfd1544336
#
_entry.id   c53b888db92d5dcf240708bfd1544336
#
_cell.length_a   1.000
_cell.length_b   1.000
_cell.length_c   1.000
_cell.angle_alpha   90.00
_cell.angle_beta   90.00
_cell.angle_gamma   90.00
#
_symmetry.space_group_name_H-M   'P 1'
#
loop_
_entity.id
_entity.type
_entity.pdbx_description
1 polymer ?
#
loop_
_entity_poly.entity_id
_entity_poly.type
_entity_poly.pdbx_seq_one_letter_code
_entity_poly.pdbx_strand_id
1 'polypeptide(L)'
;MALDKQIHVHSVDTGHFYTEKEKALHKQNMYIRQERAAIHNKLKDLEKQAKKQGFSDQKIKNIEAIHMRRQDIIDTIYEKKFKELRQSDDILDQIQYWSTLKSYKTFPAKDVKEKLLLRLKRAVDTNVNLAKHEHEDRVKIRCFYEKDLNDTNTVSLFESFLSRTIQAETDMLCEDLVIVQVYYFDIFKDLCFHGMNYCDKDGVITKYRYFTSSAGQIRTKKAVFIKEETWQKYEKTLMCGLTIDKINDEKHQGNNVNKHLAYLALTNSATDLWADFDIDKSIVVDDMETMVSGLFDSIDDKTYKIERVSSSVPIPHMDGCGIADPSVLNANAMVRIPWIKGLLGKFAFIELIKEKCWSPVITDIYGKEHNVIEEDIKIIFTKSQFKMWKYYDSWEEYKQYYHEFGCTAGLCNVEEEYIKNASINYQMLQTLTDITDTEIETLSKKSVEKISTLCDSVHHMQRTLGISPYNTHMTPFQEAVKIYPNLLNDTYAKDTIREIKNSMLKKYRSGKLDVYGKYTFLIPDLYAVCEYYFGHIENPKGLLDDHEVYCRMFPKNDKLDCLRSPHLYKEHAVRFNIAYDAYGERKAEISKWFTTNALYTSVHDLISRILQFDNDGDKALVVADKNFVDIAERNMNNVVPLYYEMKKAKSVLITPENIYNGLIHAFTGSNIGPYSNNITKIWNSDIFVNGSEEDKQEAIDIVKLLCMENNFVIDYAKTLYKPVRPEKVAKQIAKFTQKKLPHFFVYAKDKMESQVEERNQSFVNKLYDIVPNVQINTRKLKIDEIEYDKMMFDVNTKVDKNVIEIYDRLNKQYRYKFNIVDERVANDSFVKQTVLKEFEKTGYSEIEITDMLVKYLYSKNKRYKQLLWFVYGEYIVENLKHHIVIKPMKKVQCVDCGELFEVYVRNAKKVRCDSCQKVFRKKFQKELMKKRRQNTEC
;
A
#
# COMPACT_ATOMS: atom_id res chain seq x y z
N MET A 1 -13.85 3.80 7.95
CA MET A 1 -12.99 3.11 8.94
C MET A 1 -12.67 4.08 10.05
N ALA A 2 -13.03 3.76 11.28
CA ALA A 2 -12.66 4.54 12.44
C ALA A 2 -11.17 4.29 12.73
N LEU A 3 -10.30 5.24 12.38
CA LEU A 3 -8.85 5.18 12.62
C LEU A 3 -8.47 5.34 14.11
N ASP A 4 -9.45 5.59 14.95
CA ASP A 4 -9.38 5.82 16.38
C ASP A 4 -9.44 4.52 17.21
N LYS A 5 -9.96 3.43 16.65
CA LYS A 5 -10.01 2.13 17.32
C LYS A 5 -8.75 1.33 17.05
N GLN A 6 -7.82 1.37 17.99
CA GLN A 6 -6.54 0.68 17.92
C GLN A 6 -6.33 -0.20 19.15
N ILE A 7 -5.63 -1.30 18.98
CA ILE A 7 -5.08 -2.12 20.05
C ILE A 7 -3.55 -2.07 19.96
N HIS A 8 -2.87 -2.25 21.06
CA HIS A 8 -1.42 -2.29 21.10
C HIS A 8 -0.94 -3.72 21.32
N VAL A 9 0.12 -4.12 20.65
CA VAL A 9 0.71 -5.45 20.80
C VAL A 9 2.23 -5.35 20.87
N HIS A 10 2.87 -6.29 21.58
CA HIS A 10 4.31 -6.39 21.57
C HIS A 10 4.82 -6.68 20.15
N SER A 11 5.90 -6.01 19.76
CA SER A 11 6.61 -6.22 18.50
C SER A 11 8.09 -6.45 18.80
N VAL A 12 8.51 -7.69 18.66
CA VAL A 12 9.88 -8.11 18.95
C VAL A 12 10.56 -8.60 17.67
N ASP A 13 11.86 -8.38 17.55
CA ASP A 13 12.62 -8.99 16.46
C ASP A 13 13.21 -10.35 16.88
N THR A 14 13.56 -11.16 15.88
CA THR A 14 14.16 -12.47 16.12
C THR A 14 15.46 -12.44 16.92
N GLY A 15 16.12 -11.29 17.05
CA GLY A 15 17.32 -11.11 17.88
C GLY A 15 17.02 -11.17 19.39
N HIS A 16 15.79 -10.87 19.82
CA HIS A 16 15.38 -10.97 21.23
C HIS A 16 15.39 -12.42 21.73
N PHE A 17 15.32 -13.39 20.83
CA PHE A 17 15.27 -14.82 21.14
C PHE A 17 16.63 -15.50 21.14
N TYR A 18 17.71 -14.76 20.86
CA TYR A 18 19.05 -15.32 20.98
C TYR A 18 19.42 -15.56 22.45
N THR A 19 20.01 -16.71 22.72
CA THR A 19 20.74 -16.92 23.98
C THR A 19 21.94 -15.97 24.06
N GLU A 20 22.52 -15.78 25.24
CA GLU A 20 23.69 -14.92 25.40
C GLU A 20 24.88 -15.42 24.56
N LYS A 21 25.01 -16.74 24.42
CA LYS A 21 26.01 -17.38 23.53
C LYS A 21 25.75 -17.05 22.06
N GLU A 22 24.50 -17.16 21.60
CA GLU A 22 24.09 -16.80 20.24
C GLU A 22 24.24 -15.29 19.97
N LYS A 23 23.90 -14.44 20.93
CA LYS A 23 24.13 -12.98 20.83
C LYS A 23 25.61 -12.66 20.64
N ALA A 24 26.50 -13.34 21.38
CA ALA A 24 27.93 -13.18 21.24
C ALA A 24 28.43 -13.66 19.87
N LEU A 25 27.96 -14.81 19.38
CA LEU A 25 28.24 -15.35 18.05
C LEU A 25 27.76 -14.38 16.95
N HIS A 26 26.53 -13.90 17.06
CA HIS A 26 25.97 -12.93 16.13
C HIS A 26 26.78 -11.64 16.10
N LYS A 27 27.18 -11.12 17.25
CA LYS A 27 28.01 -9.91 17.35
C LYS A 27 29.37 -10.12 16.67
N GLN A 28 30.00 -11.28 16.81
CA GLN A 28 31.25 -11.60 16.11
C GLN A 28 31.04 -11.67 14.58
N ASN A 29 29.95 -12.29 14.13
CA ASN A 29 29.61 -12.36 12.72
C ASN A 29 29.33 -10.97 12.12
N MET A 30 28.64 -10.09 12.85
CA MET A 30 28.44 -8.70 12.45
C MET A 30 29.78 -7.95 12.35
N TYR A 31 30.67 -8.15 13.30
CA TYR A 31 31.99 -7.55 13.27
C TYR A 31 32.77 -7.96 12.02
N ILE A 32 32.80 -9.27 11.70
CA ILE A 32 33.45 -9.79 10.49
C ILE A 32 32.88 -9.15 9.21
N ARG A 33 31.54 -8.98 9.12
CA ARG A 33 30.88 -8.31 7.99
C ARG A 33 31.26 -6.82 7.90
N GLN A 34 31.34 -6.13 9.02
CA GLN A 34 31.73 -4.72 9.05
C GLN A 34 33.18 -4.51 8.59
N GLU A 35 34.12 -5.36 9.04
CA GLU A 35 35.52 -5.33 8.60
C GLU A 35 35.64 -5.59 7.09
N ARG A 36 34.86 -6.56 6.55
CA ARG A 36 34.76 -6.83 5.12
C ARG A 36 34.28 -5.62 4.34
N ALA A 37 33.18 -4.97 4.80
CA ALA A 37 32.64 -3.77 4.18
C ALA A 37 33.62 -2.60 4.23
N ALA A 38 34.35 -2.43 5.35
CA ALA A 38 35.38 -1.42 5.50
C ALA A 38 36.55 -1.63 4.53
N ILE A 39 36.99 -2.88 4.34
CA ILE A 39 38.02 -3.23 3.35
C ILE A 39 37.55 -2.88 1.95
N HIS A 40 36.35 -3.28 1.57
CA HIS A 40 35.77 -3.01 0.26
C HIS A 40 35.66 -1.50 -0.04
N ASN A 41 35.18 -0.71 0.93
CA ASN A 41 35.07 0.74 0.78
C ASN A 41 36.44 1.41 0.64
N LYS A 42 37.41 0.97 1.43
CA LYS A 42 38.78 1.48 1.32
C LYS A 42 39.43 1.19 -0.03
N LEU A 43 39.12 0.03 -0.62
CA LEU A 43 39.56 -0.35 -1.96
C LEU A 43 38.99 0.58 -3.02
N LYS A 44 37.68 0.83 -2.98
CA LYS A 44 37.00 1.79 -3.86
C LYS A 44 37.60 3.21 -3.76
N ASP A 45 37.93 3.65 -2.56
CA ASP A 45 38.51 4.98 -2.37
C ASP A 45 39.95 5.06 -2.90
N LEU A 46 40.73 3.99 -2.75
CA LEU A 46 42.08 3.91 -3.35
C LEU A 46 42.02 3.90 -4.88
N GLU A 47 41.08 3.20 -5.49
CA GLU A 47 40.84 3.23 -6.95
C GLU A 47 40.49 4.64 -7.43
N LYS A 48 39.61 5.34 -6.72
CA LYS A 48 39.27 6.74 -7.04
C LYS A 48 40.48 7.69 -6.93
N GLN A 49 41.31 7.49 -5.90
CA GLN A 49 42.51 8.26 -5.71
C GLN A 49 43.54 7.97 -6.82
N ALA A 50 43.76 6.73 -7.20
CA ALA A 50 44.63 6.32 -8.27
C ALA A 50 44.19 6.92 -9.63
N LYS A 51 42.90 6.92 -9.92
CA LYS A 51 42.34 7.58 -11.11
C LYS A 51 42.56 9.11 -11.08
N LYS A 52 42.37 9.77 -9.94
CA LYS A 52 42.63 11.21 -9.78
C LYS A 52 44.12 11.59 -9.91
N GLN A 53 45.03 10.70 -9.53
CA GLN A 53 46.48 10.89 -9.63
C GLN A 53 47.05 10.55 -11.01
N GLY A 54 46.20 10.23 -12.00
CA GLY A 54 46.63 9.97 -13.39
C GLY A 54 47.42 8.66 -13.55
N PHE A 55 47.22 7.67 -12.70
CA PHE A 55 47.86 6.35 -12.88
C PHE A 55 47.43 5.72 -14.22
N SER A 56 48.38 5.10 -14.91
CA SER A 56 48.09 4.41 -16.15
C SER A 56 47.06 3.30 -15.92
N ASP A 57 46.22 3.02 -16.92
CA ASP A 57 45.19 1.98 -16.87
C ASP A 57 45.78 0.61 -16.48
N GLN A 58 47.00 0.31 -16.91
CA GLN A 58 47.68 -0.93 -16.54
C GLN A 58 48.01 -0.99 -15.04
N LYS A 59 48.39 0.16 -14.45
CA LYS A 59 48.71 0.25 -13.01
C LYS A 59 47.43 0.17 -12.18
N ILE A 60 46.30 0.75 -12.65
CA ILE A 60 45.00 0.64 -12.05
C ILE A 60 44.48 -0.82 -12.11
N LYS A 61 44.57 -1.47 -13.27
CA LYS A 61 44.24 -2.91 -13.42
C LYS A 61 45.06 -3.82 -12.53
N ASN A 62 46.33 -3.53 -12.31
CA ASN A 62 47.15 -4.31 -11.40
C ASN A 62 46.71 -4.12 -9.94
N ILE A 63 46.37 -2.90 -9.53
CA ILE A 63 45.80 -2.60 -8.21
C ILE A 63 44.46 -3.29 -8.05
N GLU A 64 43.58 -3.21 -9.04
CA GLU A 64 42.28 -3.89 -9.09
C GLU A 64 42.44 -5.40 -8.99
N ALA A 65 43.38 -5.99 -9.75
CA ALA A 65 43.65 -7.43 -9.71
C ALA A 65 44.16 -7.91 -8.34
N ILE A 66 45.03 -7.16 -7.69
CA ILE A 66 45.49 -7.43 -6.32
C ILE A 66 44.30 -7.35 -5.33
N HIS A 67 43.40 -6.37 -5.53
CA HIS A 67 42.25 -6.15 -4.67
C HIS A 67 41.15 -7.21 -4.92
N MET A 68 40.88 -7.57 -6.20
CA MET A 68 39.95 -8.65 -6.54
C MET A 68 40.42 -9.98 -5.96
N ARG A 69 41.72 -10.30 -6.06
CA ARG A 69 42.28 -11.50 -5.48
C ARG A 69 42.11 -11.57 -3.95
N ARG A 70 42.21 -10.43 -3.25
CA ARG A 70 41.96 -10.35 -1.82
C ARG A 70 40.47 -10.47 -1.50
N GLN A 71 39.62 -9.81 -2.31
CA GLN A 71 38.18 -9.93 -2.22
C GLN A 71 37.74 -11.36 -2.47
N ASP A 72 38.26 -12.05 -3.51
CA ASP A 72 37.96 -13.45 -3.80
C ASP A 72 38.34 -14.39 -2.66
N ILE A 73 39.48 -14.16 -1.99
CA ILE A 73 39.86 -14.93 -0.82
C ILE A 73 38.89 -14.70 0.34
N ILE A 74 38.52 -13.44 0.61
CA ILE A 74 37.55 -13.09 1.63
C ILE A 74 36.18 -13.65 1.26
N ASP A 75 35.74 -13.52 0.00
CA ASP A 75 34.45 -13.97 -0.48
C ASP A 75 34.37 -15.51 -0.55
N THR A 76 35.45 -16.20 -0.96
CA THR A 76 35.52 -17.65 -0.94
C THR A 76 35.45 -18.19 0.49
N ILE A 77 36.11 -17.52 1.44
CA ILE A 77 36.09 -17.93 2.85
C ILE A 77 34.77 -17.61 3.51
N TYR A 78 34.19 -16.41 3.26
CA TYR A 78 33.04 -15.90 3.99
C TYR A 78 31.70 -16.11 3.28
N GLU A 79 31.59 -16.03 1.95
CA GLU A 79 30.32 -16.17 1.25
C GLU A 79 29.98 -17.61 0.91
N LYS A 80 30.86 -18.33 0.30
CA LYS A 80 30.53 -19.70 -0.17
C LYS A 80 30.32 -20.65 1.00
N LYS A 81 31.26 -20.70 1.92
CA LYS A 81 31.14 -21.58 3.09
C LYS A 81 30.25 -21.01 4.20
N PHE A 82 30.20 -19.70 4.40
CA PHE A 82 29.32 -19.06 5.36
C PHE A 82 27.85 -19.15 4.94
N LYS A 83 27.57 -19.07 3.64
CA LYS A 83 26.24 -19.25 3.09
C LYS A 83 25.79 -20.72 3.14
N GLU A 84 26.68 -21.65 2.83
CA GLU A 84 26.42 -23.09 2.91
C GLU A 84 26.15 -23.52 4.35
N LEU A 85 26.95 -23.06 5.30
CA LEU A 85 26.83 -23.40 6.72
C LEU A 85 25.78 -22.67 7.48
N ARG A 86 25.45 -21.46 7.07
CA ARG A 86 24.27 -20.75 7.54
C ARG A 86 22.97 -21.38 7.05
N GLN A 87 23.03 -22.20 6.01
CA GLN A 87 21.94 -23.03 5.51
C GLN A 87 21.89 -24.41 6.17
N SER A 88 22.98 -24.83 6.86
CA SER A 88 22.99 -26.05 7.65
C SER A 88 22.46 -25.77 9.06
N ASP A 89 21.39 -26.48 9.42
CA ASP A 89 20.83 -26.48 10.77
C ASP A 89 21.66 -27.30 11.75
N ASP A 90 22.68 -28.02 11.24
CA ASP A 90 23.56 -28.88 12.05
C ASP A 90 24.68 -28.04 12.69
N ILE A 91 24.73 -28.09 14.01
CA ILE A 91 25.76 -27.39 14.79
C ILE A 91 27.15 -28.01 14.54
N LEU A 92 27.21 -29.30 14.16
CA LEU A 92 28.47 -29.98 13.82
C LEU A 92 29.06 -29.39 12.54
N ASP A 93 28.25 -29.11 11.52
CA ASP A 93 28.66 -28.42 10.30
C ASP A 93 29.17 -27.00 10.59
N GLN A 94 28.52 -26.29 11.49
CA GLN A 94 28.98 -24.96 11.93
C GLN A 94 30.33 -25.06 12.67
N ILE A 95 30.49 -26.04 13.56
CA ILE A 95 31.75 -26.31 14.28
C ILE A 95 32.84 -26.65 13.27
N GLN A 96 32.56 -27.50 12.31
CA GLN A 96 33.53 -27.92 11.26
C GLN A 96 33.97 -26.70 10.41
N TYR A 97 33.06 -25.85 10.07
CA TYR A 97 33.35 -24.58 9.34
C TYR A 97 34.29 -23.66 10.12
N TRP A 98 33.92 -23.34 11.36
CA TRP A 98 34.77 -22.46 12.19
C TRP A 98 36.13 -23.11 12.47
N SER A 99 36.19 -24.42 12.60
CA SER A 99 37.44 -25.19 12.73
C SER A 99 38.27 -25.14 11.46
N THR A 100 37.64 -25.16 10.27
CA THR A 100 38.29 -25.03 8.97
C THR A 100 38.86 -23.62 8.79
N LEU A 101 38.10 -22.57 9.16
CA LEU A 101 38.62 -21.20 9.17
C LEU A 101 39.81 -21.01 10.11
N LYS A 102 39.80 -21.70 11.27
CA LYS A 102 40.92 -21.70 12.22
C LYS A 102 42.16 -22.37 11.64
N SER A 103 42.01 -23.39 10.79
CA SER A 103 43.12 -24.13 10.16
C SER A 103 43.75 -23.40 8.97
N TYR A 104 43.09 -22.40 8.38
CA TYR A 104 43.66 -21.48 7.40
C TYR A 104 44.68 -20.55 8.07
N LYS A 105 45.76 -21.13 8.57
CA LYS A 105 46.89 -20.43 9.17
C LYS A 105 47.70 -19.55 8.21
N THR A 106 47.41 -19.64 6.94
CA THR A 106 48.07 -18.89 5.87
C THR A 106 47.08 -18.07 5.06
N PHE A 107 46.46 -17.10 5.70
CA PHE A 107 46.21 -15.87 4.94
C PHE A 107 47.55 -15.43 4.36
N PRO A 108 47.66 -14.95 3.13
CA PRO A 108 48.89 -14.35 2.63
C PRO A 108 49.18 -13.14 3.52
N ALA A 109 49.91 -13.40 4.57
CA ALA A 109 49.97 -12.57 5.77
C ALA A 109 50.76 -11.25 5.58
N LYS A 110 51.44 -11.08 4.46
CA LYS A 110 52.28 -9.91 4.25
C LYS A 110 51.52 -8.61 3.97
N ASP A 111 50.23 -8.68 3.64
CA ASP A 111 49.48 -7.56 3.11
C ASP A 111 48.26 -7.16 3.90
N VAL A 112 47.78 -7.95 4.85
CA VAL A 112 46.68 -7.59 5.76
C VAL A 112 47.31 -7.18 7.07
N LYS A 113 46.97 -5.98 7.59
CA LYS A 113 47.50 -5.51 8.86
C LYS A 113 47.41 -6.59 9.92
N GLU A 114 48.50 -6.95 10.53
CA GLU A 114 48.62 -8.03 11.54
C GLU A 114 47.54 -7.96 12.64
N LYS A 115 47.11 -6.72 13.00
CA LYS A 115 46.00 -6.46 13.92
C LYS A 115 44.66 -6.98 13.42
N LEU A 116 44.38 -6.96 12.11
CA LEU A 116 43.12 -7.42 11.54
C LEU A 116 43.05 -8.95 11.58
N LEU A 117 44.15 -9.61 11.22
CA LEU A 117 44.28 -11.06 11.30
C LEU A 117 44.14 -11.61 12.73
N LEU A 118 44.76 -10.95 13.70
CA LEU A 118 44.59 -11.26 15.12
C LEU A 118 43.15 -11.10 15.61
N ARG A 119 42.46 -10.06 15.18
CA ARG A 119 41.04 -9.83 15.53
C ARG A 119 40.14 -10.89 14.89
N LEU A 120 40.33 -11.21 13.59
CA LEU A 120 39.57 -12.25 12.90
C LEU A 120 39.83 -13.62 13.52
N LYS A 121 41.08 -13.95 13.87
CA LYS A 121 41.43 -15.19 14.56
C LYS A 121 40.72 -15.32 15.91
N ARG A 122 40.73 -14.25 16.73
CA ARG A 122 40.02 -14.22 18.01
C ARG A 122 38.51 -14.41 17.84
N ALA A 123 37.92 -13.73 16.87
CA ALA A 123 36.51 -13.88 16.56
C ALA A 123 36.16 -15.33 16.15
N VAL A 124 36.98 -15.96 15.29
CA VAL A 124 36.79 -17.36 14.88
C VAL A 124 36.94 -18.31 16.08
N ASP A 125 37.97 -18.11 16.92
CA ASP A 125 38.16 -18.93 18.11
C ASP A 125 36.97 -18.79 19.10
N THR A 126 36.46 -17.61 19.29
CA THR A 126 35.25 -17.36 20.10
C THR A 126 34.03 -18.04 19.53
N ASN A 127 33.79 -17.93 18.21
CA ASN A 127 32.67 -18.55 17.55
C ASN A 127 32.71 -20.09 17.59
N VAL A 128 33.87 -20.70 17.41
CA VAL A 128 34.03 -22.16 17.54
C VAL A 128 33.71 -22.64 18.95
N ASN A 129 34.16 -21.89 19.97
CA ASN A 129 33.85 -22.25 21.36
C ASN A 129 32.36 -22.07 21.69
N LEU A 130 31.73 -20.97 21.21
CA LEU A 130 30.31 -20.73 21.38
C LEU A 130 29.46 -21.78 20.68
N ALA A 131 29.77 -22.13 19.42
CA ALA A 131 29.08 -23.17 18.67
C ALA A 131 29.11 -24.54 19.36
N LYS A 132 30.22 -24.91 20.02
CA LYS A 132 30.31 -26.16 20.80
C LYS A 132 29.37 -26.22 21.99
N HIS A 133 29.10 -25.06 22.61
CA HIS A 133 28.24 -25.01 23.80
C HIS A 133 26.75 -24.86 23.46
N GLU A 134 26.42 -24.44 22.24
CA GLU A 134 25.02 -24.21 21.82
C GLU A 134 24.22 -25.50 21.59
N HIS A 135 24.89 -26.64 21.35
CA HIS A 135 24.18 -27.88 21.09
C HIS A 135 23.29 -28.31 22.26
N GLU A 136 23.62 -27.94 23.48
CA GLU A 136 22.88 -28.29 24.69
C GLU A 136 21.64 -27.40 24.88
N ASP A 137 21.59 -26.18 24.30
CA ASP A 137 20.51 -25.20 24.46
C ASP A 137 19.45 -25.26 23.36
N ARG A 138 19.69 -25.93 22.22
CA ARG A 138 18.80 -26.00 21.05
C ARG A 138 17.46 -26.73 21.30
N VAL A 139 17.36 -27.51 22.34
CA VAL A 139 16.13 -28.27 22.69
C VAL A 139 15.13 -27.42 23.47
N LYS A 140 15.50 -26.21 23.90
CA LYS A 140 14.63 -25.35 24.70
C LYS A 140 13.77 -24.45 23.84
N ILE A 141 12.50 -24.28 24.22
CA ILE A 141 11.60 -23.29 23.60
C ILE A 141 12.20 -21.89 23.76
N ARG A 142 12.29 -21.16 22.65
CA ARG A 142 12.82 -19.79 22.63
C ARG A 142 12.00 -18.88 23.53
N CYS A 143 12.67 -17.99 24.25
CA CYS A 143 12.05 -17.05 25.18
C CYS A 143 12.49 -15.62 24.91
N PHE A 144 11.57 -14.66 25.04
CA PHE A 144 11.87 -13.24 25.17
C PHE A 144 11.35 -12.72 26.52
N TYR A 145 11.94 -11.63 27.01
CA TYR A 145 11.72 -11.14 28.36
C TYR A 145 11.22 -9.71 28.38
N GLU A 146 10.27 -9.40 29.27
CA GLU A 146 9.75 -8.05 29.45
C GLU A 146 10.87 -7.04 29.74
N LYS A 147 11.87 -7.40 30.54
CA LYS A 147 13.03 -6.55 30.87
C LYS A 147 13.84 -6.08 29.65
N ASP A 148 13.74 -6.77 28.51
CA ASP A 148 14.45 -6.46 27.26
C ASP A 148 13.59 -5.57 26.35
N LEU A 149 12.33 -5.28 26.73
CA LEU A 149 11.40 -4.48 25.96
C LEU A 149 11.44 -3.01 26.38
N ASN A 150 11.09 -2.15 25.45
CA ASN A 150 10.94 -0.71 25.63
C ASN A 150 9.79 -0.18 24.74
N ASP A 151 9.51 1.10 24.78
CA ASP A 151 8.43 1.72 23.99
C ASP A 151 8.50 1.43 22.49
N THR A 152 9.70 1.12 21.95
CA THR A 152 9.86 0.79 20.52
C THR A 152 9.43 -0.64 20.19
N ASN A 153 9.20 -1.47 21.18
CA ASN A 153 8.74 -2.85 21.04
C ASN A 153 7.21 -2.98 21.09
N THR A 154 6.50 -1.89 20.85
CA THR A 154 5.04 -1.88 20.76
C THR A 154 4.61 -1.31 19.42
N VAL A 155 3.59 -1.90 18.82
CA VAL A 155 2.94 -1.42 17.59
C VAL A 155 1.44 -1.39 17.77
N SER A 156 0.79 -0.43 17.11
CA SER A 156 -0.66 -0.29 17.11
C SER A 156 -1.25 -1.03 15.89
N LEU A 157 -2.33 -1.75 16.11
CA LEU A 157 -3.13 -2.43 15.10
C LEU A 157 -4.55 -1.86 15.14
N PHE A 158 -5.18 -1.71 13.98
CA PHE A 158 -6.58 -1.34 13.91
C PHE A 158 -7.50 -2.50 14.31
N GLU A 159 -8.71 -2.18 14.75
CA GLU A 159 -9.76 -3.17 15.00
C GLU A 159 -9.93 -4.11 13.80
N SER A 160 -10.11 -5.39 14.09
CA SER A 160 -10.23 -6.46 13.10
C SER A 160 -11.16 -7.57 13.60
N PHE A 161 -11.48 -8.53 12.75
CA PHE A 161 -12.20 -9.73 13.19
C PHE A 161 -11.44 -10.45 14.32
N LEU A 162 -10.11 -10.58 14.21
CA LEU A 162 -9.28 -11.19 15.25
C LEU A 162 -9.40 -10.44 16.58
N SER A 163 -9.20 -9.11 16.57
CA SER A 163 -9.23 -8.32 17.81
C SER A 163 -10.60 -8.37 18.49
N ARG A 164 -11.69 -8.37 17.73
CA ARG A 164 -13.05 -8.52 18.26
C ARG A 164 -13.28 -9.92 18.85
N THR A 165 -12.83 -10.97 18.15
CA THR A 165 -12.98 -12.36 18.60
C THR A 165 -12.26 -12.60 19.93
N ILE A 166 -11.02 -12.12 20.07
CA ILE A 166 -10.25 -12.28 21.32
C ILE A 166 -10.62 -11.23 22.39
N GLN A 167 -11.59 -10.36 22.10
CA GLN A 167 -12.09 -9.33 23.02
C GLN A 167 -10.98 -8.35 23.45
N ALA A 168 -10.07 -7.99 22.56
CA ALA A 168 -9.00 -7.05 22.84
C ALA A 168 -9.55 -5.64 23.08
N GLU A 169 -9.18 -5.05 24.21
CA GLU A 169 -9.62 -3.71 24.60
C GLU A 169 -8.93 -2.63 23.76
N THR A 170 -9.71 -1.64 23.32
CA THR A 170 -9.20 -0.50 22.55
C THR A 170 -8.24 0.33 23.42
N ASP A 171 -7.17 0.82 22.83
CA ASP A 171 -6.11 1.64 23.43
C ASP A 171 -5.34 0.96 24.57
N MET A 172 -5.50 -0.36 24.73
CA MET A 172 -4.79 -1.15 25.73
C MET A 172 -3.78 -2.09 25.07
N LEU A 173 -2.78 -2.51 25.86
CA LEU A 173 -1.84 -3.55 25.45
C LEU A 173 -2.55 -4.91 25.47
N CYS A 174 -2.65 -5.52 24.30
CA CYS A 174 -3.18 -6.87 24.13
C CYS A 174 -2.04 -7.87 24.24
N GLU A 175 -2.02 -8.63 25.31
CA GLU A 175 -1.02 -9.68 25.57
C GLU A 175 -1.33 -10.99 24.82
N ASP A 176 -2.50 -11.13 24.19
CA ASP A 176 -2.87 -12.32 23.43
C ASP A 176 -2.11 -12.45 22.11
N LEU A 177 -1.53 -11.36 21.61
CA LEU A 177 -0.84 -11.30 20.32
C LEU A 177 0.57 -10.75 20.46
N VAL A 178 1.49 -11.31 19.68
CA VAL A 178 2.84 -10.77 19.51
C VAL A 178 3.20 -10.73 18.02
N ILE A 179 3.75 -9.62 17.55
CA ILE A 179 4.31 -9.50 16.20
C ILE A 179 5.80 -9.74 16.26
N VAL A 180 6.28 -10.77 15.56
CA VAL A 180 7.70 -11.06 15.42
C VAL A 180 8.23 -10.47 14.12
N GLN A 181 9.28 -9.65 14.21
CA GLN A 181 10.01 -9.12 13.07
C GLN A 181 11.12 -10.10 12.66
N VAL A 182 10.98 -10.70 11.48
CA VAL A 182 11.81 -11.81 11.03
C VAL A 182 13.08 -11.30 10.34
N TYR A 183 14.14 -11.08 11.09
CA TYR A 183 15.47 -10.77 10.54
C TYR A 183 16.36 -12.00 10.40
N TYR A 184 16.16 -13.03 11.25
CA TYR A 184 16.96 -14.26 11.30
C TYR A 184 16.04 -15.46 11.14
N PHE A 185 16.13 -16.12 9.99
CA PHE A 185 15.25 -17.23 9.62
C PHE A 185 15.55 -18.53 10.35
N ASP A 186 16.77 -18.75 10.82
CA ASP A 186 17.16 -19.82 11.71
C ASP A 186 16.37 -19.80 13.03
N ILE A 187 16.34 -18.64 13.68
CA ILE A 187 15.51 -18.44 14.87
C ILE A 187 14.02 -18.56 14.54
N PHE A 188 13.58 -17.96 13.44
CA PHE A 188 12.18 -18.02 13.02
C PHE A 188 11.70 -19.44 12.75
N LYS A 189 12.59 -20.33 12.27
CA LYS A 189 12.29 -21.76 12.14
C LYS A 189 11.91 -22.37 13.50
N ASP A 190 12.74 -22.16 14.52
CA ASP A 190 12.47 -22.67 15.86
C ASP A 190 11.12 -22.15 16.39
N LEU A 191 10.81 -20.86 16.16
CA LEU A 191 9.52 -20.27 16.56
C LEU A 191 8.33 -20.89 15.82
N CYS A 192 8.46 -21.21 14.52
CA CYS A 192 7.40 -21.87 13.76
C CYS A 192 7.13 -23.30 14.23
N PHE A 193 8.18 -24.03 14.65
CA PHE A 193 8.08 -25.43 15.04
C PHE A 193 7.64 -25.61 16.50
N HIS A 194 8.14 -24.79 17.39
CA HIS A 194 8.01 -25.00 18.84
C HIS A 194 7.22 -23.89 19.55
N GLY A 195 6.86 -22.82 18.83
CA GLY A 195 6.33 -21.61 19.44
C GLY A 195 7.41 -20.83 20.21
N MET A 196 6.99 -19.94 21.08
CA MET A 196 7.86 -19.11 21.91
C MET A 196 7.27 -18.89 23.27
N ASN A 197 8.11 -18.57 24.25
CA ASN A 197 7.72 -18.15 25.58
C ASN A 197 7.96 -16.65 25.77
N TYR A 198 7.07 -16.02 26.49
CA TYR A 198 7.25 -14.69 27.07
C TYR A 198 7.41 -14.83 28.57
N CYS A 199 8.43 -14.20 29.13
CA CYS A 199 8.66 -14.16 30.56
C CYS A 199 8.49 -12.71 31.05
N ASP A 200 7.46 -12.46 31.84
CA ASP A 200 7.20 -11.16 32.43
C ASP A 200 8.22 -10.79 33.53
N LYS A 201 8.04 -9.62 34.14
CA LYS A 201 8.91 -9.13 35.22
C LYS A 201 8.85 -9.99 36.48
N ASP A 202 7.73 -10.67 36.72
CA ASP A 202 7.48 -11.52 37.91
C ASP A 202 7.92 -12.98 37.66
N GLY A 203 8.44 -13.28 36.46
CA GLY A 203 8.93 -14.59 36.08
C GLY A 203 7.84 -15.55 35.58
N VAL A 204 6.61 -15.06 35.38
CA VAL A 204 5.53 -15.87 34.81
C VAL A 204 5.79 -16.11 33.33
N ILE A 205 5.63 -17.35 32.89
CA ILE A 205 5.89 -17.77 31.50
C ILE A 205 4.56 -17.96 30.78
N THR A 206 4.39 -17.20 29.69
CA THR A 206 3.27 -17.32 28.76
C THR A 206 3.75 -17.92 27.44
N LYS A 207 3.04 -18.94 26.94
CA LYS A 207 3.38 -19.62 25.70
C LYS A 207 2.59 -19.05 24.53
N TYR A 208 3.29 -18.80 23.41
CA TYR A 208 2.73 -18.39 22.13
C TYR A 208 3.06 -19.39 21.05
N ARG A 209 2.13 -19.53 20.09
CA ARG A 209 2.32 -20.32 18.89
C ARG A 209 2.29 -19.43 17.66
N TYR A 210 2.89 -19.89 16.56
CA TYR A 210 2.75 -19.24 15.27
C TYR A 210 1.26 -19.25 14.85
N PHE A 211 0.76 -18.08 14.46
CA PHE A 211 -0.61 -17.93 14.00
C PHE A 211 -0.66 -17.80 12.49
N THR A 212 -0.18 -16.69 11.93
CA THR A 212 -0.22 -16.49 10.48
C THR A 212 0.76 -15.43 10.00
N SER A 213 1.00 -15.46 8.68
CA SER A 213 1.74 -14.41 7.98
C SER A 213 1.40 -14.48 6.49
N SER A 214 0.76 -13.45 5.95
CA SER A 214 0.57 -13.37 4.50
C SER A 214 1.90 -13.19 3.78
N ALA A 215 1.95 -13.48 2.47
CA ALA A 215 3.14 -13.23 1.66
C ALA A 215 3.61 -11.75 1.72
N GLY A 216 2.68 -10.80 1.83
CA GLY A 216 2.99 -9.38 2.03
C GLY A 216 3.59 -9.09 3.39
N GLN A 217 3.05 -9.68 4.45
CA GLN A 217 3.57 -9.53 5.81
C GLN A 217 4.99 -10.09 5.93
N ILE A 218 5.25 -11.32 5.46
CA ILE A 218 6.60 -11.90 5.55
C ILE A 218 7.62 -11.17 4.68
N ARG A 219 7.23 -10.61 3.51
CA ARG A 219 8.11 -9.73 2.72
C ARG A 219 8.53 -8.48 3.48
N THR A 220 7.65 -7.96 4.34
CA THR A 220 7.94 -6.87 5.28
C THR A 220 8.48 -7.36 6.61
N LYS A 221 8.87 -8.62 6.69
CA LYS A 221 9.48 -9.28 7.85
C LYS A 221 8.57 -9.34 9.07
N LYS A 222 7.26 -9.53 8.89
CA LYS A 222 6.29 -9.60 9.99
C LYS A 222 5.61 -10.96 10.03
N ALA A 223 5.54 -11.54 11.23
CA ALA A 223 4.78 -12.74 11.53
C ALA A 223 3.96 -12.53 12.81
N VAL A 224 2.73 -13.05 12.84
CA VAL A 224 1.82 -12.91 13.98
C VAL A 224 1.84 -14.21 14.77
N PHE A 225 2.01 -14.08 16.09
CA PHE A 225 1.93 -15.16 17.07
C PHE A 225 0.76 -14.89 17.99
N ILE A 226 0.09 -15.95 18.42
CA ILE A 226 -1.07 -15.90 19.32
C ILE A 226 -0.78 -16.72 20.56
N LYS A 227 -1.25 -16.27 21.72
CA LYS A 227 -1.17 -16.99 22.98
C LYS A 227 -1.84 -18.36 22.84
N GLU A 228 -1.21 -19.43 23.34
CA GLU A 228 -1.68 -20.80 23.17
C GLU A 228 -3.10 -21.01 23.75
N GLU A 229 -3.36 -20.48 24.93
CA GLU A 229 -4.68 -20.55 25.58
C GLU A 229 -5.76 -19.81 24.77
N THR A 230 -5.43 -18.64 24.23
CA THR A 230 -6.33 -17.83 23.38
C THR A 230 -6.64 -18.55 22.09
N TRP A 231 -5.65 -19.20 21.48
CA TRP A 231 -5.88 -20.03 20.30
C TRP A 231 -6.83 -21.17 20.61
N GLN A 232 -6.58 -21.94 21.67
CA GLN A 232 -7.42 -23.08 22.06
C GLN A 232 -8.86 -22.64 22.34
N LYS A 233 -9.06 -21.46 22.91
CA LYS A 233 -10.39 -20.91 23.19
C LYS A 233 -11.14 -20.47 21.93
N TYR A 234 -10.45 -19.85 20.97
CA TYR A 234 -11.07 -19.16 19.82
C TYR A 234 -10.78 -19.80 18.48
N GLU A 235 -10.07 -20.92 18.39
CA GLU A 235 -9.71 -21.59 17.15
C GLU A 235 -10.93 -21.82 16.26
N LYS A 236 -12.02 -22.37 16.83
CA LYS A 236 -13.25 -22.67 16.10
C LYS A 236 -13.91 -21.41 15.53
N THR A 237 -13.91 -20.30 16.26
CA THR A 237 -14.41 -19.02 15.77
C THR A 237 -13.52 -18.48 14.65
N LEU A 238 -12.20 -18.43 14.86
CA LEU A 238 -11.24 -17.89 13.87
C LEU A 238 -11.18 -18.72 12.59
N MET A 239 -11.41 -20.03 12.69
CA MET A 239 -11.43 -20.98 11.58
C MET A 239 -12.83 -21.30 11.06
N CYS A 240 -13.87 -20.69 11.63
CA CYS A 240 -15.28 -20.97 11.33
C CYS A 240 -15.56 -22.49 11.27
N GLY A 241 -15.25 -23.19 12.34
CA GLY A 241 -15.44 -24.63 12.48
C GLY A 241 -14.42 -25.53 11.77
N LEU A 242 -13.60 -25.03 10.85
CA LEU A 242 -12.55 -25.82 10.21
C LEU A 242 -11.43 -26.15 11.19
N THR A 243 -10.84 -27.33 11.02
CA THR A 243 -9.63 -27.74 11.74
C THR A 243 -8.50 -28.05 10.76
N ILE A 244 -7.28 -28.01 11.22
CA ILE A 244 -6.10 -28.41 10.41
C ILE A 244 -6.22 -29.90 10.01
N ASP A 245 -6.78 -30.73 10.88
CA ASP A 245 -6.99 -32.15 10.59
C ASP A 245 -7.98 -32.34 9.44
N LYS A 246 -9.13 -31.60 9.40
CA LYS A 246 -10.08 -31.65 8.28
C LYS A 246 -9.44 -31.14 6.96
N ILE A 247 -8.56 -30.13 7.03
CA ILE A 247 -7.82 -29.65 5.85
C ILE A 247 -6.79 -30.69 5.36
N ASN A 248 -6.18 -31.42 6.27
CA ASN A 248 -5.12 -32.38 5.98
C ASN A 248 -5.62 -33.83 5.79
N ASP A 249 -6.93 -34.08 5.86
CA ASP A 249 -7.49 -35.41 5.75
C ASP A 249 -7.24 -36.09 4.39
N GLU A 250 -7.61 -37.36 4.26
CA GLU A 250 -7.42 -38.12 3.03
C GLU A 250 -8.21 -37.58 1.83
N LYS A 251 -9.36 -36.92 2.08
CA LYS A 251 -10.22 -36.32 1.05
C LYS A 251 -9.58 -35.05 0.47
N HIS A 252 -9.01 -34.19 1.31
CA HIS A 252 -8.55 -32.85 0.93
C HIS A 252 -7.05 -32.75 0.69
N GLN A 253 -6.24 -33.58 1.37
CA GLN A 253 -4.78 -33.67 1.20
C GLN A 253 -4.04 -32.32 1.36
N GLY A 254 -4.51 -31.48 2.28
CA GLY A 254 -3.94 -30.18 2.56
C GLY A 254 -4.40 -29.06 1.63
N ASN A 255 -3.58 -28.01 1.55
CA ASN A 255 -3.84 -26.80 0.75
C ASN A 255 -2.53 -26.24 0.19
N ASN A 256 -2.62 -25.22 -0.66
CA ASN A 256 -1.49 -24.33 -0.90
C ASN A 256 -1.20 -23.53 0.38
N VAL A 257 -0.07 -23.78 1.03
CA VAL A 257 0.27 -23.21 2.34
C VAL A 257 0.21 -21.69 2.34
N ASN A 258 0.80 -21.03 1.35
CA ASN A 258 0.81 -19.57 1.29
C ASN A 258 -0.59 -18.98 1.05
N LYS A 259 -1.48 -19.69 0.34
CA LYS A 259 -2.88 -19.31 0.22
C LYS A 259 -3.61 -19.49 1.56
N HIS A 260 -3.43 -20.63 2.23
CA HIS A 260 -4.02 -20.89 3.55
C HIS A 260 -3.63 -19.79 4.55
N LEU A 261 -2.32 -19.51 4.68
CA LEU A 261 -1.82 -18.45 5.56
C LEU A 261 -2.37 -17.06 5.18
N ALA A 262 -2.46 -16.76 3.89
CA ALA A 262 -3.02 -15.50 3.42
C ALA A 262 -4.51 -15.37 3.76
N TYR A 263 -5.28 -16.46 3.67
CA TYR A 263 -6.71 -16.46 4.00
C TYR A 263 -6.92 -16.35 5.52
N LEU A 264 -6.12 -17.03 6.33
CA LEU A 264 -6.16 -16.88 7.77
C LEU A 264 -5.72 -15.46 8.21
N ALA A 265 -4.75 -14.86 7.52
CA ALA A 265 -4.31 -13.49 7.78
C ALA A 265 -5.39 -12.42 7.50
N LEU A 266 -6.47 -12.76 6.80
CA LEU A 266 -7.61 -11.85 6.62
C LEU A 266 -8.30 -11.52 7.95
N THR A 267 -8.20 -12.40 8.95
CA THR A 267 -8.70 -12.14 10.30
C THR A 267 -8.06 -10.90 10.94
N ASN A 268 -6.82 -10.56 10.53
CA ASN A 268 -6.07 -9.38 10.97
C ASN A 268 -6.34 -8.13 10.13
N SER A 269 -7.20 -8.21 9.11
CA SER A 269 -7.51 -7.05 8.28
C SER A 269 -8.29 -6.02 9.09
N ALA A 270 -7.89 -4.75 8.97
CA ALA A 270 -8.62 -3.65 9.59
C ALA A 270 -10.07 -3.61 9.05
N THR A 271 -11.05 -3.70 9.95
CA THR A 271 -12.47 -3.74 9.60
C THR A 271 -13.31 -3.11 10.69
N ASP A 272 -14.34 -2.35 10.30
CA ASP A 272 -15.44 -1.98 11.18
C ASP A 272 -16.43 -3.14 11.25
N LEU A 273 -17.04 -3.37 12.41
CA LEU A 273 -18.09 -4.39 12.58
C LEU A 273 -19.28 -4.08 11.67
N TRP A 274 -19.74 -5.07 10.89
CA TRP A 274 -21.00 -4.99 10.16
C TRP A 274 -22.10 -5.60 11.05
N ALA A 275 -22.68 -4.77 11.91
CA ALA A 275 -23.58 -5.22 12.97
C ALA A 275 -24.90 -5.83 12.43
N ASP A 276 -25.41 -5.30 11.31
CA ASP A 276 -26.69 -5.73 10.72
C ASP A 276 -26.52 -6.88 9.69
N PHE A 277 -25.32 -7.47 9.62
CA PHE A 277 -25.07 -8.59 8.72
C PHE A 277 -25.77 -9.86 9.19
N ASP A 278 -26.56 -10.45 8.30
CA ASP A 278 -27.26 -11.70 8.50
C ASP A 278 -26.78 -12.74 7.48
N ILE A 279 -26.07 -13.77 7.95
CA ILE A 279 -25.52 -14.82 7.09
C ILE A 279 -26.63 -15.69 6.46
N ASP A 280 -27.80 -15.81 7.10
CA ASP A 280 -28.91 -16.60 6.59
C ASP A 280 -29.55 -15.97 5.36
N LYS A 281 -29.38 -14.65 5.17
CA LYS A 281 -29.82 -13.95 3.97
C LYS A 281 -28.80 -13.98 2.85
N SER A 282 -27.93 -14.97 2.83
CA SER A 282 -26.86 -15.08 1.85
C SER A 282 -26.72 -16.47 1.24
N ILE A 283 -26.20 -16.48 0.00
CA ILE A 283 -25.85 -17.72 -0.72
C ILE A 283 -24.48 -17.55 -1.38
N VAL A 284 -23.90 -18.67 -1.82
CA VAL A 284 -22.64 -18.66 -2.60
C VAL A 284 -22.88 -19.38 -3.92
N VAL A 285 -22.59 -18.70 -5.04
CA VAL A 285 -22.82 -19.22 -6.40
C VAL A 285 -21.50 -19.34 -7.16
N ASP A 286 -21.50 -20.09 -8.28
CA ASP A 286 -20.34 -20.12 -9.17
C ASP A 286 -20.10 -18.74 -9.82
N ASP A 287 -18.83 -18.43 -10.10
CA ASP A 287 -18.46 -17.18 -10.75
C ASP A 287 -18.97 -17.14 -12.19
N MET A 288 -19.56 -16.02 -12.60
CA MET A 288 -19.93 -15.81 -13.99
C MET A 288 -18.66 -15.60 -14.83
N GLU A 289 -18.55 -16.39 -15.91
CA GLU A 289 -17.48 -16.30 -16.87
C GLU A 289 -18.06 -16.21 -18.29
N THR A 290 -17.49 -15.36 -19.15
CA THR A 290 -17.84 -15.30 -20.58
C THR A 290 -16.60 -15.46 -21.44
N MET A 291 -16.78 -15.93 -22.68
CA MET A 291 -15.71 -16.03 -23.68
C MET A 291 -15.61 -14.72 -24.46
N VAL A 292 -14.51 -13.98 -24.32
CA VAL A 292 -14.29 -12.74 -25.05
C VAL A 292 -13.17 -12.92 -26.08
N SER A 293 -13.47 -12.59 -27.33
CA SER A 293 -12.54 -12.74 -28.45
C SER A 293 -11.74 -11.46 -28.70
N GLY A 294 -10.46 -11.60 -29.04
CA GLY A 294 -9.62 -10.46 -29.38
C GLY A 294 -8.21 -10.84 -29.79
N LEU A 295 -7.40 -9.82 -30.00
CA LEU A 295 -5.97 -9.95 -30.29
C LEU A 295 -5.16 -9.90 -29.02
N PHE A 296 -4.14 -10.75 -28.92
CA PHE A 296 -3.23 -10.84 -27.78
C PHE A 296 -1.78 -10.95 -28.26
N ASP A 297 -0.84 -10.38 -27.53
CA ASP A 297 0.58 -10.71 -27.65
C ASP A 297 0.85 -11.88 -26.69
N SER A 298 0.81 -13.10 -27.21
CA SER A 298 1.06 -14.33 -26.47
C SER A 298 2.56 -14.55 -26.25
N ILE A 299 2.95 -14.80 -25.01
CA ILE A 299 4.34 -14.99 -24.62
C ILE A 299 4.53 -16.39 -24.05
N ASP A 300 5.37 -17.19 -24.68
CA ASP A 300 5.75 -18.51 -24.18
C ASP A 300 6.80 -18.39 -23.07
N ASP A 301 6.50 -18.91 -21.89
CA ASP A 301 7.32 -18.76 -20.69
C ASP A 301 8.63 -19.57 -20.70
N LYS A 302 8.83 -20.46 -21.68
CA LYS A 302 10.03 -21.27 -21.84
C LYS A 302 10.97 -20.74 -22.93
N THR A 303 10.40 -20.40 -24.10
CA THR A 303 11.16 -19.93 -25.26
C THR A 303 11.28 -18.42 -25.31
N TYR A 304 10.43 -17.67 -24.57
CA TYR A 304 10.32 -16.22 -24.61
C TYR A 304 9.94 -15.66 -25.98
N LYS A 305 9.30 -16.47 -26.82
CA LYS A 305 8.76 -16.04 -28.11
C LYS A 305 7.47 -15.25 -27.87
N ILE A 306 7.35 -14.11 -28.55
CA ILE A 306 6.15 -13.28 -28.57
C ILE A 306 5.45 -13.50 -29.90
N GLU A 307 4.19 -13.86 -29.90
CA GLU A 307 3.38 -14.05 -31.12
C GLU A 307 2.05 -13.32 -30.96
N ARG A 308 1.65 -12.54 -31.95
CA ARG A 308 0.33 -11.94 -32.01
C ARG A 308 -0.69 -12.96 -32.50
N VAL A 309 -1.66 -13.28 -31.65
CA VAL A 309 -2.67 -14.29 -31.93
C VAL A 309 -4.07 -13.70 -31.74
N SER A 310 -5.01 -14.16 -32.61
CA SER A 310 -6.44 -13.95 -32.36
C SER A 310 -6.97 -15.15 -31.58
N SER A 311 -7.53 -14.92 -30.41
CA SER A 311 -8.03 -15.99 -29.52
C SER A 311 -9.26 -15.52 -28.78
N SER A 312 -10.07 -16.49 -28.35
CA SER A 312 -11.14 -16.27 -27.39
C SER A 312 -10.66 -16.75 -26.03
N VAL A 313 -10.73 -15.89 -25.03
CA VAL A 313 -10.27 -16.18 -23.69
C VAL A 313 -11.40 -16.10 -22.67
N PRO A 314 -11.43 -16.99 -21.67
CA PRO A 314 -12.40 -16.89 -20.59
C PRO A 314 -12.08 -15.69 -19.69
N ILE A 315 -13.11 -14.91 -19.39
CA ILE A 315 -13.00 -13.78 -18.44
C ILE A 315 -13.95 -14.03 -17.28
N PRO A 316 -13.43 -14.27 -16.06
CA PRO A 316 -14.25 -14.40 -14.85
C PRO A 316 -14.65 -13.01 -14.36
N HIS A 317 -15.83 -12.53 -14.78
CA HIS A 317 -16.29 -11.18 -14.45
C HIS A 317 -16.56 -10.98 -12.96
N MET A 318 -16.92 -12.06 -12.26
CA MET A 318 -17.25 -12.02 -10.83
C MET A 318 -16.10 -12.47 -9.93
N ASP A 319 -14.84 -12.54 -10.42
CA ASP A 319 -13.71 -12.98 -9.57
C ASP A 319 -13.51 -12.05 -8.37
N GLY A 320 -13.92 -12.55 -7.20
CA GLY A 320 -13.86 -11.83 -5.92
C GLY A 320 -14.95 -10.76 -5.74
N CYS A 321 -15.95 -10.72 -6.62
CA CYS A 321 -17.10 -9.82 -6.52
C CYS A 321 -18.39 -10.60 -6.24
N GLY A 322 -19.26 -10.04 -5.40
CA GLY A 322 -20.61 -10.50 -5.16
C GLY A 322 -21.61 -9.36 -5.31
N ILE A 323 -22.88 -9.64 -5.06
CA ILE A 323 -23.98 -8.67 -5.17
C ILE A 323 -24.65 -8.51 -3.81
N ALA A 324 -25.01 -7.30 -3.45
CA ALA A 324 -25.82 -7.01 -2.28
C ALA A 324 -27.03 -6.12 -2.66
N ASP A 325 -28.20 -6.50 -2.18
CA ASP A 325 -29.41 -5.72 -2.34
C ASP A 325 -29.30 -4.38 -1.60
N PRO A 326 -29.84 -3.27 -2.14
CA PRO A 326 -29.80 -1.96 -1.48
C PRO A 326 -30.40 -1.90 -0.08
N SER A 327 -31.24 -2.87 0.31
CA SER A 327 -31.82 -2.95 1.65
C SER A 327 -30.79 -3.30 2.73
N VAL A 328 -29.67 -3.95 2.38
CA VAL A 328 -28.65 -4.38 3.32
C VAL A 328 -27.31 -3.64 3.13
N LEU A 329 -27.08 -3.02 1.96
CA LEU A 329 -25.84 -2.29 1.68
C LEU A 329 -26.10 -1.02 0.86
N ASN A 330 -25.80 0.14 1.44
CA ASN A 330 -26.09 1.44 0.83
C ASN A 330 -25.09 1.87 -0.25
N ALA A 331 -23.90 1.29 -0.28
CA ALA A 331 -22.81 1.59 -1.20
C ALA A 331 -21.96 0.35 -1.44
N ASN A 332 -21.17 0.31 -2.51
CA ASN A 332 -20.21 -0.78 -2.71
C ASN A 332 -19.25 -0.87 -1.53
N ALA A 333 -19.00 -2.09 -1.05
CA ALA A 333 -18.13 -2.28 0.11
C ALA A 333 -17.30 -3.56 0.01
N MET A 334 -16.05 -3.47 0.46
CA MET A 334 -15.22 -4.66 0.66
C MET A 334 -15.55 -5.29 2.01
N VAL A 335 -15.75 -6.60 2.00
CA VAL A 335 -16.12 -7.36 3.19
C VAL A 335 -15.03 -8.33 3.62
N ARG A 336 -15.01 -8.62 4.92
CA ARG A 336 -14.21 -9.67 5.55
C ARG A 336 -15.09 -10.45 6.50
N ILE A 337 -15.26 -11.72 6.18
CA ILE A 337 -15.98 -12.70 7.00
C ILE A 337 -15.04 -13.91 7.08
N PRO A 338 -15.11 -14.79 8.05
CA PRO A 338 -14.26 -15.98 8.06
C PRO A 338 -14.24 -16.69 6.70
N TRP A 339 -13.06 -16.82 6.09
CA TRP A 339 -12.81 -17.39 4.77
C TRP A 339 -13.44 -16.68 3.57
N ILE A 340 -14.24 -15.61 3.77
CA ILE A 340 -14.83 -14.83 2.69
C ILE A 340 -14.18 -13.45 2.62
N LYS A 341 -13.74 -13.07 1.44
CA LYS A 341 -13.22 -11.75 1.13
C LYS A 341 -13.63 -11.31 -0.26
N GLY A 342 -13.84 -10.04 -0.45
CA GLY A 342 -14.04 -9.44 -1.77
C GLY A 342 -14.86 -8.18 -1.70
N LEU A 343 -15.34 -7.76 -2.86
CA LEU A 343 -16.23 -6.63 -3.03
C LEU A 343 -17.68 -7.13 -3.07
N LEU A 344 -18.59 -6.42 -2.43
CA LEU A 344 -20.02 -6.54 -2.68
C LEU A 344 -20.46 -5.30 -3.46
N GLY A 345 -20.94 -5.53 -4.70
CA GLY A 345 -21.56 -4.53 -5.52
C GLY A 345 -23.00 -4.29 -5.11
N LYS A 346 -23.36 -3.04 -4.81
CA LYS A 346 -24.76 -2.68 -4.55
C LYS A 346 -25.58 -2.76 -5.84
N PHE A 347 -26.58 -3.64 -5.87
CA PHE A 347 -27.43 -3.79 -7.05
C PHE A 347 -28.82 -4.33 -6.66
N ALA A 348 -29.87 -3.72 -7.20
CA ALA A 348 -31.27 -4.06 -6.90
C ALA A 348 -31.75 -5.30 -7.68
N PHE A 349 -31.09 -6.46 -7.48
CA PHE A 349 -31.35 -7.67 -8.24
C PHE A 349 -32.75 -8.22 -8.00
N ILE A 350 -33.33 -8.10 -6.80
CA ILE A 350 -34.69 -8.54 -6.51
C ILE A 350 -35.73 -7.71 -7.31
N GLU A 351 -35.51 -6.40 -7.42
CA GLU A 351 -36.36 -5.52 -8.23
C GLU A 351 -36.26 -5.88 -9.71
N LEU A 352 -35.04 -6.16 -10.20
CA LEU A 352 -34.79 -6.54 -11.58
C LEU A 352 -35.47 -7.89 -11.93
N ILE A 353 -35.36 -8.92 -11.07
CA ILE A 353 -36.04 -10.21 -11.24
C ILE A 353 -37.54 -10.00 -11.41
N LYS A 354 -38.17 -9.20 -10.53
CA LYS A 354 -39.62 -8.90 -10.60
C LYS A 354 -39.99 -8.12 -11.87
N GLU A 355 -39.19 -7.10 -12.23
CA GLU A 355 -39.48 -6.28 -13.43
C GLU A 355 -39.38 -7.07 -14.73
N LYS A 356 -38.40 -7.96 -14.82
CA LYS A 356 -38.18 -8.81 -16.02
C LYS A 356 -38.96 -10.12 -15.99
N CYS A 357 -39.64 -10.42 -14.92
CA CYS A 357 -40.31 -11.70 -14.69
C CYS A 357 -39.38 -12.92 -14.87
N TRP A 358 -38.11 -12.77 -14.42
CA TRP A 358 -37.13 -13.86 -14.44
C TRP A 358 -37.36 -14.85 -13.31
N SER A 359 -36.78 -16.06 -13.44
CA SER A 359 -36.81 -17.06 -12.39
C SER A 359 -36.08 -16.57 -11.16
N PRO A 360 -36.68 -16.57 -9.95
CA PRO A 360 -35.96 -16.24 -8.73
C PRO A 360 -35.07 -17.39 -8.22
N VAL A 361 -34.99 -18.51 -8.95
CA VAL A 361 -34.26 -19.70 -8.55
C VAL A 361 -32.84 -19.66 -9.09
N ILE A 362 -31.87 -19.90 -8.19
CA ILE A 362 -30.43 -19.97 -8.48
C ILE A 362 -29.82 -21.17 -7.77
N THR A 363 -28.83 -21.81 -8.39
CA THR A 363 -28.13 -22.96 -7.82
C THR A 363 -26.83 -22.50 -7.12
N ASP A 364 -26.62 -22.96 -5.88
CA ASP A 364 -25.39 -22.70 -5.13
C ASP A 364 -24.20 -23.57 -5.62
N ILE A 365 -23.00 -23.29 -5.10
CA ILE A 365 -21.78 -24.03 -5.48
C ILE A 365 -21.77 -25.50 -5.05
N TYR A 366 -22.74 -25.95 -4.24
CA TYR A 366 -22.89 -27.32 -3.78
C TYR A 366 -24.02 -28.04 -4.51
N GLY A 367 -24.71 -27.37 -5.46
CA GLY A 367 -25.75 -27.93 -6.31
C GLY A 367 -27.16 -27.86 -5.73
N LYS A 368 -27.41 -27.12 -4.65
CA LYS A 368 -28.72 -26.85 -4.10
C LYS A 368 -29.37 -25.65 -4.77
N GLU A 369 -30.66 -25.79 -5.13
CA GLU A 369 -31.45 -24.66 -5.64
C GLU A 369 -32.03 -23.83 -4.51
N HIS A 370 -32.05 -22.51 -4.70
CA HIS A 370 -32.54 -21.51 -3.76
C HIS A 370 -33.49 -20.54 -4.48
N ASN A 371 -34.65 -20.29 -3.91
CA ASN A 371 -35.52 -19.22 -4.35
C ASN A 371 -35.19 -17.95 -3.57
N VAL A 372 -34.48 -17.01 -4.20
CA VAL A 372 -33.94 -15.82 -3.51
C VAL A 372 -35.04 -14.89 -2.96
N ILE A 373 -36.28 -14.97 -3.47
CA ILE A 373 -37.40 -14.17 -2.99
C ILE A 373 -38.04 -14.84 -1.77
N GLU A 374 -38.35 -16.15 -1.85
CA GLU A 374 -38.97 -16.89 -0.76
C GLU A 374 -38.09 -17.08 0.45
N GLU A 375 -36.77 -17.24 0.23
CA GLU A 375 -35.75 -17.39 1.27
C GLU A 375 -35.20 -16.03 1.78
N ASP A 376 -35.75 -14.90 1.29
CA ASP A 376 -35.34 -13.54 1.64
C ASP A 376 -33.80 -13.30 1.47
N ILE A 377 -33.21 -13.89 0.43
CA ILE A 377 -31.77 -13.71 0.14
C ILE A 377 -31.51 -12.29 -0.32
N LYS A 378 -30.54 -11.64 0.33
CA LYS A 378 -30.12 -10.25 0.07
C LYS A 378 -28.67 -10.13 -0.40
N ILE A 379 -27.87 -11.18 -0.20
CA ILE A 379 -26.45 -11.18 -0.53
C ILE A 379 -26.12 -12.44 -1.32
N ILE A 380 -25.49 -12.25 -2.47
CA ILE A 380 -25.00 -13.32 -3.33
C ILE A 380 -23.48 -13.23 -3.33
N PHE A 381 -22.81 -14.13 -2.63
CA PHE A 381 -21.37 -14.32 -2.73
C PHE A 381 -21.01 -15.21 -3.90
N THR A 382 -19.77 -15.13 -4.36
CA THR A 382 -19.23 -16.01 -5.39
C THR A 382 -18.22 -16.99 -4.82
N LYS A 383 -18.01 -18.09 -5.51
CA LYS A 383 -17.03 -19.13 -5.17
C LYS A 383 -15.62 -18.57 -5.02
N SER A 384 -15.26 -17.62 -5.87
CA SER A 384 -13.97 -16.93 -5.76
C SER A 384 -13.83 -16.08 -4.50
N GLN A 385 -14.94 -15.61 -3.90
CA GLN A 385 -14.93 -14.92 -2.60
C GLN A 385 -14.77 -15.90 -1.44
N PHE A 386 -15.38 -17.10 -1.51
CA PHE A 386 -15.34 -18.10 -0.46
C PHE A 386 -14.11 -19.00 -0.59
N LYS A 387 -12.99 -18.57 -0.02
CA LYS A 387 -11.66 -19.14 -0.23
C LYS A 387 -11.46 -20.59 0.25
N MET A 388 -12.25 -21.04 1.24
CA MET A 388 -12.16 -22.38 1.82
C MET A 388 -13.39 -23.26 1.51
N TRP A 389 -14.18 -22.90 0.51
CA TRP A 389 -15.45 -23.56 0.16
C TRP A 389 -15.34 -25.08 0.06
N LYS A 390 -14.26 -25.62 -0.50
CA LYS A 390 -14.06 -27.05 -0.74
C LYS A 390 -13.92 -27.90 0.54
N TYR A 391 -13.75 -27.25 1.71
CA TYR A 391 -13.62 -27.94 3.00
C TYR A 391 -14.93 -27.99 3.79
N TYR A 392 -15.99 -27.43 3.24
CA TYR A 392 -17.36 -27.54 3.74
C TYR A 392 -18.16 -28.45 2.81
N ASP A 393 -19.09 -29.21 3.35
CA ASP A 393 -19.93 -30.12 2.57
C ASP A 393 -21.19 -29.41 2.03
N SER A 394 -21.58 -28.26 2.61
CA SER A 394 -22.69 -27.41 2.15
C SER A 394 -22.54 -25.98 2.63
N TRP A 395 -23.33 -25.04 2.06
CA TRP A 395 -23.43 -23.68 2.55
C TRP A 395 -24.12 -23.62 3.93
N GLU A 396 -25.04 -24.53 4.21
CA GLU A 396 -25.72 -24.67 5.50
C GLU A 396 -24.73 -25.07 6.60
N GLU A 397 -23.78 -25.98 6.32
CA GLU A 397 -22.71 -26.31 7.29
C GLU A 397 -21.89 -25.08 7.66
N TYR A 398 -21.51 -24.25 6.67
CA TYR A 398 -20.80 -23.00 6.95
C TYR A 398 -21.64 -22.04 7.79
N LYS A 399 -22.94 -21.84 7.46
CA LYS A 399 -23.85 -20.98 8.24
C LYS A 399 -24.03 -21.50 9.66
N GLN A 400 -24.17 -22.80 9.82
CA GLN A 400 -24.26 -23.42 11.14
C GLN A 400 -23.03 -23.11 11.98
N TYR A 401 -21.81 -23.31 11.43
CA TYR A 401 -20.60 -23.00 12.16
C TYR A 401 -20.42 -21.49 12.42
N TYR A 402 -20.87 -20.65 11.50
CA TYR A 402 -20.87 -19.21 11.69
C TYR A 402 -21.67 -18.79 12.92
N HIS A 403 -22.87 -19.35 13.10
CA HIS A 403 -23.72 -19.12 14.28
C HIS A 403 -23.17 -19.79 15.54
N GLU A 404 -22.85 -21.08 15.48
CA GLU A 404 -22.39 -21.88 16.62
C GLU A 404 -21.14 -21.27 17.28
N PHE A 405 -20.22 -20.79 16.48
CA PHE A 405 -18.95 -20.23 16.99
C PHE A 405 -18.94 -18.70 17.11
N GLY A 406 -20.08 -18.03 16.95
CA GLY A 406 -20.22 -16.58 17.16
C GLY A 406 -19.34 -15.75 16.22
N CYS A 407 -19.23 -16.14 14.95
CA CYS A 407 -18.49 -15.41 13.95
C CYS A 407 -19.12 -14.04 13.66
N THR A 408 -18.33 -13.07 13.20
CA THR A 408 -18.80 -11.74 12.82
C THR A 408 -18.31 -11.32 11.45
N ALA A 409 -19.07 -10.44 10.80
CA ALA A 409 -18.69 -9.82 9.55
C ALA A 409 -18.08 -8.43 9.77
N GLY A 410 -17.19 -8.00 8.87
CA GLY A 410 -16.61 -6.68 8.91
C GLY A 410 -16.53 -6.02 7.53
N LEU A 411 -16.68 -4.70 7.53
CA LEU A 411 -16.50 -3.84 6.35
C LEU A 411 -15.10 -3.21 6.41
N CYS A 412 -14.30 -3.34 5.35
CA CYS A 412 -12.94 -2.79 5.36
C CYS A 412 -12.72 -1.59 4.43
N ASN A 413 -13.55 -1.42 3.43
CA ASN A 413 -13.48 -0.27 2.53
C ASN A 413 -14.86 -0.06 1.90
N VAL A 414 -15.49 1.04 2.25
CA VAL A 414 -16.80 1.42 1.72
C VAL A 414 -16.62 2.54 0.70
N GLU A 415 -17.39 2.52 -0.37
CA GLU A 415 -17.37 3.55 -1.40
C GLU A 415 -17.72 4.92 -0.81
N GLU A 416 -16.89 5.92 -1.11
CA GLU A 416 -17.11 7.29 -0.67
C GLU A 416 -18.16 7.99 -1.54
N GLU A 417 -19.05 8.75 -0.92
CA GLU A 417 -20.04 9.58 -1.63
C GLU A 417 -19.34 10.65 -2.49
N TYR A 418 -18.29 11.27 -1.95
CA TYR A 418 -17.53 12.34 -2.59
C TYR A 418 -16.07 11.95 -2.75
N ILE A 419 -15.67 11.63 -3.97
CA ILE A 419 -14.31 11.22 -4.30
C ILE A 419 -13.52 12.42 -4.82
N LYS A 420 -12.39 12.73 -4.16
CA LYS A 420 -11.46 13.79 -4.59
C LYS A 420 -10.77 13.46 -5.90
N ASN A 421 -10.36 14.50 -6.66
CA ASN A 421 -9.49 14.27 -7.82
C ASN A 421 -8.14 13.68 -7.41
N ALA A 422 -7.63 12.81 -8.27
CA ALA A 422 -6.43 12.05 -8.05
C ALA A 422 -5.20 12.65 -8.76
N SER A 423 -4.11 11.94 -8.70
CA SER A 423 -2.90 12.21 -9.49
C SER A 423 -2.51 10.96 -10.24
N ILE A 424 -2.06 11.12 -11.48
CA ILE A 424 -1.32 10.08 -12.21
C ILE A 424 0.04 9.86 -11.57
N ASN A 425 0.73 8.80 -11.94
CA ASN A 425 2.10 8.54 -11.50
C ASN A 425 3.05 8.36 -12.71
N TYR A 426 4.35 8.30 -12.44
CA TYR A 426 5.35 8.18 -13.51
C TYR A 426 5.19 6.91 -14.36
N GLN A 427 4.64 5.82 -13.82
CA GLN A 427 4.43 4.59 -14.57
C GLN A 427 3.40 4.81 -15.69
N MET A 428 2.29 5.48 -15.36
CA MET A 428 1.26 5.83 -16.33
C MET A 428 1.74 6.86 -17.36
N LEU A 429 2.65 7.75 -16.95
CA LEU A 429 3.17 8.82 -17.80
C LEU A 429 4.29 8.34 -18.73
N GLN A 430 5.19 7.47 -18.25
CA GLN A 430 6.36 7.00 -19.03
C GLN A 430 6.03 6.18 -20.26
N THR A 431 4.82 5.62 -20.34
CA THR A 431 4.35 4.80 -21.47
C THR A 431 3.78 5.62 -22.63
N LEU A 432 3.53 6.92 -22.42
CA LEU A 432 3.06 7.88 -23.42
C LEU A 432 4.26 8.45 -24.21
N THR A 433 4.87 7.61 -25.04
CA THR A 433 6.19 7.87 -25.64
C THR A 433 6.20 8.92 -26.77
N ASP A 434 5.04 9.34 -27.27
CA ASP A 434 4.89 10.35 -28.33
C ASP A 434 4.40 11.72 -27.80
N ILE A 435 4.33 11.89 -26.48
CA ILE A 435 3.86 13.14 -25.87
C ILE A 435 4.76 14.32 -26.24
N THR A 436 4.17 15.41 -26.69
CA THR A 436 4.86 16.65 -27.06
C THR A 436 5.15 17.53 -25.85
N ASP A 437 6.10 18.45 -25.98
CA ASP A 437 6.43 19.41 -24.89
C ASP A 437 5.23 20.27 -24.50
N THR A 438 4.40 20.70 -25.47
CA THR A 438 3.18 21.48 -25.22
C THR A 438 2.13 20.68 -24.44
N GLU A 439 1.99 19.39 -24.75
CA GLU A 439 1.06 18.50 -24.06
C GLU A 439 1.50 18.27 -22.61
N ILE A 440 2.78 18.02 -22.34
CA ILE A 440 3.26 17.82 -20.97
C ILE A 440 3.19 19.11 -20.14
N GLU A 441 3.42 20.29 -20.73
CA GLU A 441 3.18 21.57 -20.09
C GLU A 441 1.71 21.75 -19.72
N THR A 442 0.81 21.38 -20.64
CA THR A 442 -0.65 21.44 -20.40
C THR A 442 -1.08 20.51 -19.28
N LEU A 443 -0.59 19.25 -19.27
CA LEU A 443 -0.89 18.28 -18.22
C LEU A 443 -0.35 18.71 -16.85
N SER A 444 0.83 19.32 -16.81
CA SER A 444 1.46 19.76 -15.57
C SER A 444 0.91 21.06 -15.01
N LYS A 445 0.20 21.84 -15.83
CA LYS A 445 -0.28 23.21 -15.50
C LYS A 445 -1.01 23.28 -14.16
N LYS A 446 -1.95 22.39 -13.90
CA LYS A 446 -2.72 22.34 -12.64
C LYS A 446 -1.82 22.10 -11.42
N SER A 447 -0.82 21.22 -11.58
CA SER A 447 0.17 20.89 -10.54
C SER A 447 1.13 22.05 -10.28
N VAL A 448 1.58 22.71 -11.36
CA VAL A 448 2.43 23.91 -11.29
C VAL A 448 1.70 25.08 -10.65
N GLU A 449 0.45 25.34 -11.03
CA GLU A 449 -0.38 26.38 -10.41
C GLU A 449 -0.56 26.11 -8.91
N LYS A 450 -0.84 24.87 -8.53
CA LYS A 450 -1.04 24.49 -7.13
C LYS A 450 0.20 24.71 -6.26
N ILE A 451 1.39 24.29 -6.74
CA ILE A 451 2.63 24.52 -5.99
C ILE A 451 3.02 25.99 -5.96
N SER A 452 2.72 26.74 -7.03
CA SER A 452 3.04 28.17 -7.15
C SER A 452 2.15 29.06 -6.26
N THR A 453 0.94 28.61 -5.95
CA THR A 453 -0.05 29.38 -5.19
C THR A 453 -0.22 28.95 -3.73
N LEU A 454 0.65 28.09 -3.21
CA LEU A 454 0.54 27.49 -1.87
C LEU A 454 0.29 28.51 -0.74
N CYS A 455 0.88 29.69 -0.84
CA CYS A 455 0.83 30.75 0.17
C CYS A 455 0.20 32.06 -0.33
N ASP A 456 -0.56 32.04 -1.43
CA ASP A 456 -1.15 33.26 -1.99
C ASP A 456 -2.37 33.78 -1.21
N SER A 457 -2.97 32.93 -0.39
CA SER A 457 -4.09 33.29 0.47
C SER A 457 -4.18 32.36 1.69
N VAL A 458 -4.90 32.81 2.72
CA VAL A 458 -5.25 31.97 3.89
C VAL A 458 -5.90 30.66 3.45
N HIS A 459 -6.82 30.73 2.49
CA HIS A 459 -7.51 29.54 1.98
C HIS A 459 -6.54 28.55 1.29
N HIS A 460 -5.57 29.03 0.51
CA HIS A 460 -4.55 28.15 -0.08
C HIS A 460 -3.67 27.51 0.99
N MET A 461 -3.27 28.24 2.03
CA MET A 461 -2.51 27.68 3.15
C MET A 461 -3.31 26.62 3.91
N GLN A 462 -4.60 26.87 4.18
CA GLN A 462 -5.49 25.89 4.81
C GLN A 462 -5.62 24.62 3.96
N ARG A 463 -5.86 24.73 2.66
CA ARG A 463 -5.90 23.57 1.75
C ARG A 463 -4.57 22.83 1.71
N THR A 464 -3.46 23.54 1.75
CA THR A 464 -2.11 22.92 1.81
C THR A 464 -1.95 22.10 3.06
N LEU A 465 -2.43 22.58 4.21
CA LEU A 465 -2.44 21.84 5.47
C LEU A 465 -3.44 20.66 5.51
N GLY A 466 -4.19 20.41 4.43
CA GLY A 466 -5.18 19.32 4.38
C GLY A 466 -6.58 19.72 4.87
N ILE A 467 -6.84 21.01 5.16
CA ILE A 467 -8.16 21.48 5.54
C ILE A 467 -9.01 21.63 4.28
N SER A 468 -9.83 20.61 4.03
CA SER A 468 -10.70 20.56 2.85
C SER A 468 -12.01 19.86 3.16
N PRO A 469 -13.09 20.09 2.38
CA PRO A 469 -14.37 19.40 2.56
C PRO A 469 -14.31 17.88 2.42
N TYR A 470 -13.28 17.35 1.74
CA TYR A 470 -13.05 15.90 1.59
C TYR A 470 -12.39 15.26 2.82
N ASN A 471 -11.77 16.07 3.69
CA ASN A 471 -11.14 15.56 4.90
C ASN A 471 -12.21 15.43 5.99
N THR A 472 -12.65 14.21 6.25
CA THR A 472 -13.62 13.87 7.30
C THR A 472 -12.97 13.63 8.65
N HIS A 473 -11.64 13.42 8.68
CA HIS A 473 -10.84 13.14 9.88
C HIS A 473 -9.71 14.17 9.99
N MET A 474 -10.09 15.42 10.34
CA MET A 474 -9.10 16.48 10.58
C MET A 474 -8.35 16.22 11.89
N THR A 475 -7.05 16.44 11.88
CA THR A 475 -6.27 16.47 13.13
C THR A 475 -6.70 17.68 13.97
N PRO A 476 -6.52 17.66 15.30
CA PRO A 476 -6.84 18.82 16.15
C PRO A 476 -6.19 20.12 15.68
N PHE A 477 -4.94 20.05 15.15
CA PHE A 477 -4.29 21.23 14.59
C PHE A 477 -5.00 21.77 13.33
N GLN A 478 -5.47 20.88 12.45
CA GLN A 478 -6.24 21.29 11.26
C GLN A 478 -7.58 21.90 11.65
N GLU A 479 -8.29 21.33 12.63
CA GLU A 479 -9.52 21.92 13.15
C GLU A 479 -9.27 23.30 13.77
N ALA A 480 -8.24 23.42 14.60
CA ALA A 480 -7.85 24.67 15.21
C ALA A 480 -7.53 25.75 14.16
N VAL A 481 -6.79 25.45 13.11
CA VAL A 481 -6.49 26.37 11.99
C VAL A 481 -7.76 26.72 11.20
N LYS A 482 -8.72 25.81 11.10
CA LYS A 482 -10.02 26.08 10.46
C LYS A 482 -10.83 27.10 11.26
N ILE A 483 -10.84 26.96 12.61
CA ILE A 483 -11.54 27.85 13.54
C ILE A 483 -10.80 29.19 13.70
N TYR A 484 -9.48 29.13 13.89
CA TYR A 484 -8.61 30.26 14.19
C TYR A 484 -7.45 30.38 13.17
N PRO A 485 -7.69 30.98 11.99
CA PRO A 485 -6.70 31.06 10.91
C PRO A 485 -5.40 31.81 11.28
N ASN A 486 -5.37 32.59 12.36
CA ASN A 486 -4.16 33.27 12.83
C ASN A 486 -3.04 32.27 13.18
N LEU A 487 -3.40 31.03 13.50
CA LEU A 487 -2.43 29.92 13.69
C LEU A 487 -1.56 29.65 12.47
N LEU A 488 -1.97 30.08 11.28
CA LEU A 488 -1.09 30.03 10.09
C LEU A 488 0.15 30.92 10.22
N ASN A 489 0.17 31.85 11.17
CA ASN A 489 1.33 32.67 11.48
C ASN A 489 2.34 31.96 12.39
N ASP A 490 1.95 30.83 13.01
CA ASP A 490 2.82 30.02 13.86
C ASP A 490 4.03 29.47 13.08
N THR A 491 5.15 29.33 13.77
CA THR A 491 6.35 28.67 13.25
C THR A 491 6.07 27.22 12.88
N TYR A 492 5.27 26.52 13.68
CA TYR A 492 4.85 25.14 13.42
C TYR A 492 4.05 25.01 12.10
N ALA A 493 3.05 25.88 11.88
CA ALA A 493 2.30 25.91 10.62
C ALA A 493 3.19 26.19 9.40
N LYS A 494 4.10 27.16 9.54
CA LYS A 494 5.04 27.55 8.46
C LYS A 494 6.03 26.46 8.13
N ASP A 495 6.55 25.74 9.13
CA ASP A 495 7.45 24.62 8.93
C ASP A 495 6.70 23.44 8.28
N THR A 496 5.48 23.14 8.73
CA THR A 496 4.60 22.13 8.12
C THR A 496 4.35 22.44 6.63
N ILE A 497 3.98 23.68 6.29
CA ILE A 497 3.76 24.08 4.89
C ILE A 497 5.05 23.94 4.06
N ARG A 498 6.21 24.23 4.65
CA ARG A 498 7.51 24.06 3.96
C ARG A 498 7.82 22.59 3.66
N GLU A 499 7.55 21.70 4.60
CA GLU A 499 7.70 20.27 4.42
C GLU A 499 6.72 19.73 3.35
N ILE A 500 5.45 20.16 3.40
CA ILE A 500 4.45 19.82 2.37
C ILE A 500 4.90 20.33 0.99
N LYS A 501 5.40 21.56 0.89
CA LYS A 501 5.95 22.13 -0.37
C LYS A 501 7.08 21.25 -0.91
N ASN A 502 8.01 20.84 -0.05
CA ASN A 502 9.11 19.97 -0.47
C ASN A 502 8.61 18.59 -0.93
N SER A 503 7.63 18.05 -0.23
CA SER A 503 6.97 16.81 -0.64
C SER A 503 6.23 16.95 -1.97
N MET A 504 5.52 18.07 -2.19
CA MET A 504 4.85 18.36 -3.47
C MET A 504 5.84 18.54 -4.61
N LEU A 505 6.98 19.22 -4.37
CA LEU A 505 8.04 19.35 -5.36
C LEU A 505 8.58 17.98 -5.79
N LYS A 506 8.88 17.10 -4.82
CA LYS A 506 9.30 15.72 -5.10
C LYS A 506 8.19 14.98 -5.86
N LYS A 507 6.95 15.06 -5.39
CA LYS A 507 5.77 14.44 -6.02
C LYS A 507 5.67 14.81 -7.50
N TYR A 508 5.67 16.09 -7.83
CA TYR A 508 5.45 16.55 -9.20
C TYR A 508 6.66 16.27 -10.10
N ARG A 509 7.90 16.49 -9.62
CA ARG A 509 9.11 16.15 -10.36
C ARG A 509 9.32 14.64 -10.53
N SER A 510 8.63 13.82 -9.75
CA SER A 510 8.61 12.36 -9.91
C SER A 510 7.51 11.86 -10.85
N GLY A 511 6.80 12.74 -11.56
CA GLY A 511 5.73 12.34 -12.49
C GLY A 511 4.37 12.09 -11.84
N LYS A 512 4.15 12.51 -10.58
CA LYS A 512 2.83 12.44 -9.95
C LYS A 512 2.08 13.76 -10.16
N LEU A 513 1.41 13.90 -11.32
CA LEU A 513 0.68 15.11 -11.70
C LEU A 513 -0.79 15.03 -11.32
N ASP A 514 -1.35 16.13 -10.82
CA ASP A 514 -2.77 16.23 -10.48
C ASP A 514 -3.61 16.32 -11.77
N VAL A 515 -4.62 15.44 -11.93
CA VAL A 515 -5.48 15.38 -13.11
C VAL A 515 -6.95 15.49 -12.76
N TYR A 516 -7.79 15.73 -13.74
CA TYR A 516 -9.23 15.55 -13.60
C TYR A 516 -9.55 14.07 -13.77
N GLY A 517 -9.52 13.34 -12.66
CA GLY A 517 -9.71 11.91 -12.60
C GLY A 517 -9.91 11.46 -11.15
N LYS A 518 -10.48 10.29 -10.94
CA LYS A 518 -10.83 9.77 -9.62
C LYS A 518 -10.50 8.29 -9.49
N TYR A 519 -10.11 7.85 -8.29
CA TYR A 519 -9.99 6.43 -7.98
C TYR A 519 -11.34 5.88 -7.53
N THR A 520 -11.81 4.82 -8.19
CA THR A 520 -13.04 4.15 -7.82
C THR A 520 -12.97 2.64 -8.01
N PHE A 521 -13.89 1.90 -7.41
CA PHE A 521 -14.00 0.46 -7.60
C PHE A 521 -14.29 0.09 -9.05
N LEU A 522 -13.72 -1.03 -9.47
CA LEU A 522 -14.08 -1.73 -10.71
C LEU A 522 -15.18 -2.74 -10.38
N ILE A 523 -16.26 -2.71 -11.14
CA ILE A 523 -17.40 -3.63 -11.00
C ILE A 523 -17.85 -4.05 -12.41
N PRO A 524 -18.16 -5.33 -12.66
CA PRO A 524 -18.71 -5.75 -13.94
C PRO A 524 -20.12 -5.18 -14.14
N ASP A 525 -20.64 -5.29 -15.34
CA ASP A 525 -22.04 -5.05 -15.64
C ASP A 525 -22.92 -6.03 -14.83
N LEU A 526 -23.41 -5.56 -13.67
CA LEU A 526 -24.22 -6.39 -12.76
C LEU A 526 -25.61 -6.74 -13.33
N TYR A 527 -26.07 -6.02 -14.34
CA TYR A 527 -27.28 -6.39 -15.06
C TYR A 527 -27.03 -7.65 -15.90
N ALA A 528 -25.92 -7.73 -16.64
CA ALA A 528 -25.49 -8.93 -17.34
C ALA A 528 -25.31 -10.13 -16.39
N VAL A 529 -24.77 -9.89 -15.20
CA VAL A 529 -24.65 -10.93 -14.17
C VAL A 529 -26.03 -11.47 -13.76
N CYS A 530 -27.04 -10.61 -13.61
CA CYS A 530 -28.40 -11.04 -13.31
C CYS A 530 -29.07 -11.74 -14.50
N GLU A 531 -28.82 -11.34 -15.76
CA GLU A 531 -29.22 -12.08 -16.96
C GLU A 531 -28.69 -13.52 -16.94
N TYR A 532 -27.44 -13.70 -16.54
CA TYR A 532 -26.80 -15.02 -16.42
C TYR A 532 -27.45 -15.86 -15.30
N TYR A 533 -27.55 -15.31 -14.09
CA TYR A 533 -28.02 -16.08 -12.94
C TYR A 533 -29.54 -16.33 -12.96
N PHE A 534 -30.34 -15.34 -13.30
CA PHE A 534 -31.81 -15.38 -13.17
C PHE A 534 -32.55 -15.45 -14.50
N GLY A 535 -31.95 -14.90 -15.56
CA GLY A 535 -32.42 -15.03 -16.92
C GLY A 535 -32.00 -16.34 -17.58
N HIS A 536 -31.05 -17.07 -16.98
CA HIS A 536 -30.44 -18.30 -17.52
C HIS A 536 -29.87 -18.11 -18.92
N ILE A 537 -29.27 -16.93 -19.19
CA ILE A 537 -28.68 -16.55 -20.47
C ILE A 537 -27.19 -16.80 -20.41
N GLU A 538 -26.68 -17.84 -21.11
CA GLU A 538 -25.26 -18.19 -21.11
C GLU A 538 -24.36 -17.08 -21.65
N ASN A 539 -24.84 -16.33 -22.65
CA ASN A 539 -24.17 -15.18 -23.24
C ASN A 539 -25.00 -13.91 -22.97
N PRO A 540 -24.94 -13.35 -21.77
CA PRO A 540 -25.76 -12.22 -21.38
C PRO A 540 -25.40 -10.98 -22.20
N LYS A 541 -26.40 -10.18 -22.56
CA LYS A 541 -26.22 -8.96 -23.34
C LYS A 541 -25.69 -7.81 -22.45
N GLY A 542 -26.23 -7.70 -21.25
CA GLY A 542 -25.94 -6.59 -20.37
C GLY A 542 -26.45 -5.23 -20.87
N LEU A 543 -25.97 -4.20 -20.18
CA LEU A 543 -26.28 -2.79 -20.51
C LEU A 543 -25.12 -2.08 -21.21
N LEU A 544 -23.93 -2.65 -21.22
CA LEU A 544 -22.73 -2.08 -21.81
C LEU A 544 -22.23 -2.96 -22.95
N ASP A 545 -22.04 -2.35 -24.12
CA ASP A 545 -21.42 -2.99 -25.30
C ASP A 545 -19.89 -3.03 -25.18
N ASP A 546 -19.20 -3.72 -26.10
CA ASP A 546 -17.75 -3.71 -26.16
C ASP A 546 -17.19 -2.26 -26.28
N HIS A 547 -16.05 -1.98 -25.65
CA HIS A 547 -15.44 -0.65 -25.56
C HIS A 547 -16.28 0.41 -24.80
N GLU A 548 -17.28 0.01 -24.02
CA GLU A 548 -18.09 0.91 -23.22
C GLU A 548 -17.88 0.70 -21.71
N VAL A 549 -18.03 1.80 -20.99
CA VAL A 549 -18.06 1.84 -19.53
C VAL A 549 -19.13 2.80 -19.06
N TYR A 550 -19.55 2.65 -17.81
CA TYR A 550 -20.40 3.63 -17.15
C TYR A 550 -19.76 4.15 -15.88
N CYS A 551 -19.52 5.45 -15.83
CA CYS A 551 -19.02 6.15 -14.64
C CYS A 551 -19.78 7.47 -14.46
N ARG A 552 -20.77 7.47 -13.57
CA ARG A 552 -21.67 8.63 -13.37
C ARG A 552 -20.97 9.88 -12.85
N MET A 553 -19.72 9.76 -12.35
CA MET A 553 -18.94 10.90 -11.86
C MET A 553 -18.48 11.86 -12.97
N PHE A 554 -18.55 11.45 -14.24
CA PHE A 554 -18.08 12.22 -15.38
C PHE A 554 -19.16 12.39 -16.48
N PRO A 555 -20.34 12.94 -16.15
CA PRO A 555 -21.48 13.03 -17.09
C PRO A 555 -21.23 13.98 -18.26
N LYS A 556 -20.16 14.76 -18.27
CA LYS A 556 -19.79 15.70 -19.34
C LYS A 556 -18.65 15.20 -20.22
N ASN A 557 -18.19 13.98 -20.04
CA ASN A 557 -17.07 13.37 -20.73
C ASN A 557 -17.51 12.11 -21.47
N ASP A 558 -17.34 12.12 -22.79
CA ASP A 558 -17.71 11.04 -23.70
C ASP A 558 -16.71 9.88 -23.69
N LYS A 559 -15.44 10.17 -23.39
CA LYS A 559 -14.37 9.20 -23.27
C LYS A 559 -13.64 9.33 -21.95
N LEU A 560 -13.23 8.20 -21.40
CA LEU A 560 -12.45 8.08 -20.18
C LEU A 560 -11.25 7.18 -20.41
N ASP A 561 -10.09 7.52 -19.84
CA ASP A 561 -8.97 6.60 -19.78
C ASP A 561 -8.97 5.90 -18.42
N CYS A 562 -9.09 4.57 -18.44
CA CYS A 562 -9.11 3.72 -17.26
C CYS A 562 -7.73 3.13 -17.03
N LEU A 563 -7.22 3.27 -15.82
CA LEU A 563 -5.85 2.94 -15.43
C LEU A 563 -5.83 2.17 -14.13
N ARG A 564 -4.90 1.23 -13.99
CA ARG A 564 -4.64 0.52 -12.74
C ARG A 564 -3.15 0.48 -12.43
N SER A 565 -2.79 0.38 -11.16
CA SER A 565 -1.42 0.14 -10.71
C SER A 565 -1.25 -1.30 -10.23
N PRO A 566 -0.13 -1.97 -10.55
CA PRO A 566 1.04 -1.45 -11.26
C PRO A 566 0.79 -1.28 -12.76
N HIS A 567 1.33 -0.19 -13.36
CA HIS A 567 1.25 0.12 -14.79
C HIS A 567 2.66 0.01 -15.36
N LEU A 568 2.99 -1.10 -15.99
CA LEU A 568 4.35 -1.42 -16.42
C LEU A 568 4.52 -1.48 -17.93
N TYR A 569 3.48 -1.93 -18.64
CA TYR A 569 3.36 -1.89 -20.10
C TYR A 569 2.48 -0.70 -20.49
N LYS A 570 1.84 -0.77 -21.64
CA LYS A 570 0.89 0.23 -22.13
C LYS A 570 -0.54 -0.14 -21.73
N GLU A 571 -0.81 -0.15 -20.39
CA GLU A 571 -2.11 -0.55 -19.85
C GLU A 571 -3.04 0.66 -19.68
N HIS A 572 -3.27 1.42 -20.77
CA HIS A 572 -4.32 2.43 -20.89
C HIS A 572 -5.56 1.82 -21.55
N ALA A 573 -6.72 2.02 -20.99
CA ALA A 573 -7.98 1.56 -21.57
C ALA A 573 -8.92 2.75 -21.77
N VAL A 574 -8.83 3.39 -22.93
CA VAL A 574 -9.75 4.45 -23.32
C VAL A 574 -11.07 3.85 -23.75
N ARG A 575 -12.18 4.27 -23.09
CA ARG A 575 -13.53 3.73 -23.29
C ARG A 575 -14.57 4.83 -23.39
N PHE A 576 -15.65 4.54 -24.15
CA PHE A 576 -16.83 5.41 -24.20
C PHE A 576 -17.58 5.37 -22.88
N ASN A 577 -17.91 6.54 -22.33
CA ASN A 577 -18.64 6.67 -21.08
C ASN A 577 -20.15 6.90 -21.35
N ILE A 578 -20.96 5.89 -21.16
CA ILE A 578 -22.41 5.98 -21.39
C ILE A 578 -23.11 6.90 -20.35
N ALA A 579 -22.44 7.28 -19.28
CA ALA A 579 -22.95 8.33 -18.38
C ALA A 579 -22.88 9.76 -18.98
N TYR A 580 -22.32 9.91 -20.20
CA TYR A 580 -22.26 11.19 -20.90
C TYR A 580 -23.65 11.72 -21.24
N ASP A 581 -23.88 13.01 -20.99
CA ASP A 581 -25.20 13.64 -21.11
C ASP A 581 -25.82 13.54 -22.53
N ALA A 582 -24.98 13.41 -23.57
CA ALA A 582 -25.47 13.26 -24.94
C ALA A 582 -26.15 11.89 -25.26
N TYR A 583 -25.92 10.88 -24.43
CA TYR A 583 -26.57 9.56 -24.61
C TYR A 583 -28.02 9.48 -24.07
N GLY A 584 -28.57 10.54 -23.54
CA GLY A 584 -29.98 10.80 -23.22
C GLY A 584 -30.74 9.59 -22.65
N GLU A 585 -31.54 8.95 -23.49
CA GLU A 585 -32.42 7.83 -23.09
C GLU A 585 -31.64 6.60 -22.63
N ARG A 586 -30.55 6.22 -23.31
CA ARG A 586 -29.71 5.08 -22.94
C ARG A 586 -29.06 5.31 -21.58
N LYS A 587 -28.56 6.52 -21.33
CA LYS A 587 -28.05 6.92 -20.01
C LYS A 587 -29.13 6.79 -18.94
N ALA A 588 -30.37 7.26 -19.22
CA ALA A 588 -31.47 7.20 -18.25
C ALA A 588 -31.81 5.77 -17.86
N GLU A 589 -31.87 4.86 -18.85
CA GLU A 589 -32.09 3.43 -18.61
C GLU A 589 -31.00 2.81 -17.73
N ILE A 590 -29.72 3.00 -18.12
CA ILE A 590 -28.58 2.43 -17.38
C ILE A 590 -28.47 3.01 -15.97
N SER A 591 -28.71 4.31 -15.79
CA SER A 591 -28.62 4.98 -14.49
C SER A 591 -29.69 4.53 -13.49
N LYS A 592 -30.73 3.86 -13.93
CA LYS A 592 -31.72 3.19 -13.06
C LYS A 592 -31.05 2.09 -12.25
N TRP A 593 -30.14 1.34 -12.88
CA TRP A 593 -29.51 0.16 -12.30
C TRP A 593 -28.14 0.45 -11.72
N PHE A 594 -27.31 1.26 -12.40
CA PHE A 594 -25.95 1.60 -11.95
C PHE A 594 -25.97 2.87 -11.09
N THR A 595 -26.25 2.69 -9.82
CA THR A 595 -26.54 3.81 -8.89
C THR A 595 -25.35 4.26 -8.05
N THR A 596 -24.17 3.64 -8.22
CA THR A 596 -22.98 3.91 -7.41
C THR A 596 -21.91 4.72 -8.17
N ASN A 597 -20.84 5.11 -7.50
CA ASN A 597 -19.70 5.84 -8.10
C ASN A 597 -18.65 4.90 -8.72
N ALA A 598 -18.91 3.60 -8.78
CA ALA A 598 -17.99 2.64 -9.40
C ALA A 598 -17.81 2.89 -10.91
N LEU A 599 -16.74 2.34 -11.45
CA LEU A 599 -16.56 2.15 -12.87
C LEU A 599 -17.17 0.79 -13.24
N TYR A 600 -18.31 0.80 -13.93
CA TYR A 600 -18.94 -0.40 -14.47
C TYR A 600 -18.32 -0.74 -15.82
N THR A 601 -17.92 -2.01 -15.99
CA THR A 601 -17.22 -2.51 -17.19
C THR A 601 -18.07 -3.53 -17.92
N SER A 602 -18.01 -3.50 -19.26
CA SER A 602 -18.73 -4.45 -20.13
C SER A 602 -18.22 -5.89 -19.95
N VAL A 603 -19.13 -6.85 -20.03
CA VAL A 603 -18.81 -8.29 -20.06
C VAL A 603 -18.33 -8.76 -21.43
N HIS A 604 -18.32 -7.89 -22.43
CA HIS A 604 -17.86 -8.13 -23.78
C HIS A 604 -16.47 -7.57 -24.08
N ASP A 605 -15.88 -6.83 -23.12
CA ASP A 605 -14.64 -6.06 -23.30
C ASP A 605 -13.43 -6.78 -22.68
N LEU A 606 -12.28 -6.64 -23.33
CA LEU A 606 -10.98 -7.10 -22.81
C LEU A 606 -10.35 -6.19 -21.76
N ILE A 607 -11.07 -5.20 -21.23
CA ILE A 607 -10.54 -4.21 -20.29
C ILE A 607 -9.87 -4.86 -19.05
N SER A 608 -10.43 -5.96 -18.53
CA SER A 608 -9.83 -6.68 -17.41
C SER A 608 -8.46 -7.30 -17.76
N ARG A 609 -8.29 -7.74 -19.02
CA ARG A 609 -7.02 -8.27 -19.52
C ARG A 609 -5.99 -7.17 -19.80
N ILE A 610 -6.43 -6.00 -20.27
CA ILE A 610 -5.57 -4.84 -20.47
C ILE A 610 -5.04 -4.32 -19.12
N LEU A 611 -5.94 -4.07 -18.18
CA LEU A 611 -5.60 -3.51 -16.88
C LEU A 611 -5.14 -4.56 -15.85
N GLN A 612 -5.29 -5.85 -16.15
CA GLN A 612 -4.93 -6.98 -15.29
C GLN A 612 -5.53 -6.88 -13.88
N PHE A 613 -6.85 -6.62 -13.79
CA PHE A 613 -7.55 -6.50 -12.52
C PHE A 613 -8.47 -7.69 -12.24
N ASP A 614 -8.69 -7.92 -10.94
CA ASP A 614 -9.77 -8.74 -10.40
C ASP A 614 -10.83 -7.81 -9.81
N ASN A 615 -12.09 -8.26 -9.75
CA ASN A 615 -13.20 -7.47 -9.18
C ASN A 615 -13.32 -7.60 -7.64
N ASP A 616 -12.25 -8.03 -6.97
CA ASP A 616 -12.21 -8.32 -5.52
C ASP A 616 -12.05 -7.06 -4.63
N GLY A 617 -12.21 -5.89 -5.21
CA GLY A 617 -12.04 -4.59 -4.58
C GLY A 617 -10.92 -3.74 -5.20
N ASP A 618 -10.41 -4.14 -6.36
CA ASP A 618 -9.49 -3.34 -7.15
C ASP A 618 -10.11 -1.99 -7.53
N LYS A 619 -9.29 -0.96 -7.55
CA LYS A 619 -9.70 0.40 -7.93
C LYS A 619 -8.97 0.84 -9.20
N ALA A 620 -9.71 1.38 -10.16
CA ALA A 620 -9.15 2.09 -11.29
C ALA A 620 -8.99 3.58 -10.99
N LEU A 621 -7.95 4.19 -11.54
CA LEU A 621 -7.90 5.63 -11.77
C LEU A 621 -8.63 5.91 -13.08
N VAL A 622 -9.79 6.53 -12.99
CA VAL A 622 -10.60 6.95 -14.13
C VAL A 622 -10.26 8.40 -14.44
N VAL A 623 -9.63 8.66 -15.59
CA VAL A 623 -9.21 10.01 -16.02
C VAL A 623 -10.17 10.53 -17.07
N ALA A 624 -10.70 11.72 -16.83
CA ALA A 624 -11.60 12.46 -17.72
C ALA A 624 -10.97 13.75 -18.27
N ASP A 625 -9.68 13.98 -18.02
CA ASP A 625 -8.93 15.08 -18.61
C ASP A 625 -8.75 14.85 -20.11
N LYS A 626 -9.42 15.65 -20.94
CA LYS A 626 -9.47 15.43 -22.39
C LYS A 626 -8.06 15.37 -23.02
N ASN A 627 -7.14 16.25 -22.60
CA ASN A 627 -5.79 16.24 -23.15
C ASN A 627 -5.05 14.93 -22.83
N PHE A 628 -5.22 14.40 -21.60
CA PHE A 628 -4.63 13.13 -21.23
C PHE A 628 -5.27 11.96 -22.00
N VAL A 629 -6.61 11.95 -22.13
CA VAL A 629 -7.34 10.90 -22.85
C VAL A 629 -6.94 10.86 -24.32
N ASP A 630 -6.86 12.02 -25.00
CA ASP A 630 -6.45 12.11 -26.41
C ASP A 630 -5.01 11.59 -26.62
N ILE A 631 -4.08 11.89 -25.69
CA ILE A 631 -2.70 11.39 -25.73
C ILE A 631 -2.68 9.88 -25.50
N ALA A 632 -3.43 9.36 -24.53
CA ALA A 632 -3.51 7.94 -24.25
C ALA A 632 -4.07 7.16 -25.45
N GLU A 633 -5.17 7.61 -26.03
CA GLU A 633 -5.79 6.99 -27.19
C GLU A 633 -4.81 6.88 -28.38
N ARG A 634 -4.06 7.94 -28.66
CA ARG A 634 -3.04 7.97 -29.71
C ARG A 634 -1.89 6.97 -29.45
N ASN A 635 -1.39 6.91 -28.20
CA ASN A 635 -0.31 6.02 -27.82
C ASN A 635 -0.69 4.54 -27.75
N MET A 636 -2.00 4.24 -27.62
CA MET A 636 -2.50 2.86 -27.50
C MET A 636 -2.92 2.26 -28.86
N ASN A 637 -2.77 2.98 -29.95
CA ASN A 637 -3.07 2.44 -31.26
C ASN A 637 -2.25 1.16 -31.53
N ASN A 638 -2.91 0.08 -31.92
CA ASN A 638 -2.33 -1.27 -32.12
C ASN A 638 -1.72 -1.94 -30.89
N VAL A 639 -1.95 -1.42 -29.67
CA VAL A 639 -1.56 -2.10 -28.43
C VAL A 639 -2.63 -3.12 -28.07
N VAL A 640 -2.18 -4.35 -27.77
CA VAL A 640 -3.06 -5.46 -27.35
C VAL A 640 -2.60 -6.00 -25.99
N PRO A 641 -3.50 -6.65 -25.23
CA PRO A 641 -3.14 -7.24 -23.94
C PRO A 641 -2.08 -8.33 -24.08
N LEU A 642 -1.24 -8.47 -23.06
CA LEU A 642 -0.29 -9.56 -22.94
C LEU A 642 -1.02 -10.82 -22.45
N TYR A 643 -0.66 -11.97 -23.01
CA TYR A 643 -1.18 -13.27 -22.59
C TYR A 643 -0.04 -14.26 -22.32
N TYR A 644 -0.08 -14.92 -21.17
CA TYR A 644 0.81 -16.00 -20.78
C TYR A 644 0.11 -16.88 -19.74
N GLU A 645 0.45 -18.16 -19.74
CA GLU A 645 -0.20 -19.15 -18.89
C GLU A 645 0.46 -19.18 -17.50
N MET A 646 -0.34 -18.96 -16.45
CA MET A 646 0.11 -19.01 -15.06
C MET A 646 -0.05 -20.42 -14.48
N LYS A 647 1.02 -20.98 -13.93
CA LYS A 647 1.01 -22.30 -13.27
C LYS A 647 0.40 -22.23 -11.88
N LYS A 648 -0.15 -23.36 -11.42
CA LYS A 648 -0.69 -23.53 -10.07
C LYS A 648 0.23 -24.47 -9.27
N ALA A 649 0.60 -24.09 -8.03
CA ALA A 649 1.31 -24.99 -7.13
C ALA A 649 0.38 -26.08 -6.62
N LYS A 650 0.94 -27.27 -6.36
CA LYS A 650 0.23 -28.41 -5.76
C LYS A 650 -0.13 -28.10 -4.30
N SER A 651 -1.24 -28.70 -3.82
CA SER A 651 -1.57 -28.72 -2.40
C SER A 651 -0.54 -29.58 -1.65
N VAL A 652 -0.25 -29.18 -0.42
CA VAL A 652 0.59 -29.93 0.53
C VAL A 652 -0.04 -29.84 1.92
N LEU A 653 0.29 -30.79 2.80
CA LEU A 653 -0.22 -30.77 4.17
C LEU A 653 0.19 -29.49 4.90
N ILE A 654 -0.71 -28.95 5.68
CA ILE A 654 -0.44 -27.80 6.55
C ILE A 654 0.29 -28.31 7.79
N THR A 655 1.61 -28.21 7.78
CA THR A 655 2.50 -28.60 8.86
C THR A 655 3.47 -27.46 9.17
N PRO A 656 4.08 -27.38 10.37
CA PRO A 656 5.09 -26.38 10.70
C PRO A 656 6.22 -26.31 9.68
N GLU A 657 6.68 -27.44 9.18
CA GLU A 657 7.74 -27.51 8.16
C GLU A 657 7.29 -26.88 6.84
N ASN A 658 6.12 -27.25 6.32
CA ASN A 658 5.60 -26.71 5.07
C ASN A 658 5.25 -25.22 5.20
N ILE A 659 4.76 -24.78 6.38
CA ILE A 659 4.53 -23.37 6.70
C ILE A 659 5.86 -22.59 6.59
N TYR A 660 6.89 -23.04 7.31
CA TYR A 660 8.19 -22.38 7.28
C TYR A 660 8.78 -22.31 5.87
N ASN A 661 8.77 -23.44 5.13
CA ASN A 661 9.25 -23.49 3.75
C ASN A 661 8.46 -22.57 2.82
N GLY A 662 7.13 -22.53 2.94
CA GLY A 662 6.28 -21.63 2.18
C GLY A 662 6.61 -20.15 2.44
N LEU A 663 6.84 -19.78 3.69
CA LEU A 663 7.20 -18.41 4.10
C LEU A 663 8.59 -18.00 3.58
N ILE A 664 9.58 -18.90 3.63
CA ILE A 664 10.91 -18.64 3.02
C ILE A 664 10.78 -18.42 1.52
N HIS A 665 10.05 -19.26 0.82
CA HIS A 665 9.81 -19.07 -0.61
C HIS A 665 9.13 -17.72 -0.90
N ALA A 666 8.12 -17.35 -0.12
CA ALA A 666 7.47 -16.05 -0.27
C ALA A 666 8.42 -14.88 -0.02
N PHE A 667 9.32 -14.98 0.96
CA PHE A 667 10.31 -13.95 1.28
C PHE A 667 11.41 -13.83 0.21
N THR A 668 12.02 -14.96 -0.17
CA THR A 668 13.19 -14.97 -1.07
C THR A 668 12.83 -14.81 -2.53
N GLY A 669 11.65 -15.31 -2.92
CA GLY A 669 11.25 -15.47 -4.32
C GLY A 669 10.54 -14.26 -4.93
N SER A 670 10.06 -13.32 -4.14
CA SER A 670 9.04 -12.35 -4.58
C SER A 670 9.56 -10.90 -4.67
N ASN A 671 10.80 -10.68 -5.05
CA ASN A 671 11.35 -9.34 -5.22
C ASN A 671 11.00 -8.75 -6.60
N ILE A 672 9.88 -8.04 -6.70
CA ILE A 672 9.37 -7.36 -7.90
C ILE A 672 10.16 -6.10 -8.28
N GLY A 673 10.84 -5.49 -7.30
CA GLY A 673 11.53 -4.20 -7.48
C GLY A 673 12.53 -4.15 -8.64
N PRO A 674 13.41 -5.14 -8.83
CA PRO A 674 14.34 -5.18 -9.96
C PRO A 674 13.66 -5.19 -11.32
N TYR A 675 12.55 -5.92 -11.48
CA TYR A 675 11.80 -6.01 -12.75
C TYR A 675 11.14 -4.68 -13.08
N SER A 676 10.38 -4.12 -12.17
CA SER A 676 9.75 -2.80 -12.32
C SER A 676 10.77 -1.69 -12.58
N ASN A 677 11.92 -1.70 -11.88
CA ASN A 677 12.99 -0.74 -12.12
C ASN A 677 13.63 -0.90 -13.51
N ASN A 678 13.81 -2.12 -13.99
CA ASN A 678 14.38 -2.38 -15.31
C ASN A 678 13.42 -1.92 -16.42
N ILE A 679 12.12 -2.17 -16.28
CA ILE A 679 11.10 -1.65 -17.20
C ILE A 679 11.14 -0.12 -17.23
N THR A 680 11.24 0.52 -16.06
CA THR A 680 11.32 1.98 -15.97
C THR A 680 12.60 2.55 -16.60
N LYS A 681 13.74 1.85 -16.49
CA LYS A 681 14.97 2.25 -17.20
C LYS A 681 14.79 2.25 -18.72
N ILE A 682 14.09 1.24 -19.25
CA ILE A 682 13.84 1.11 -20.70
C ILE A 682 12.95 2.25 -21.17
N TRP A 683 11.76 2.45 -20.55
CA TRP A 683 10.83 3.53 -20.94
C TRP A 683 11.45 4.93 -20.89
N ASN A 684 12.39 5.18 -19.98
CA ASN A 684 13.04 6.49 -19.81
C ASN A 684 14.44 6.53 -20.45
N SER A 685 14.76 5.65 -21.40
CA SER A 685 16.00 5.65 -22.14
C SER A 685 15.93 6.59 -23.35
N ASP A 686 17.11 6.97 -23.88
CA ASP A 686 17.22 7.80 -25.09
C ASP A 686 16.69 7.10 -26.35
N ILE A 687 16.42 5.79 -26.29
CA ILE A 687 15.84 5.02 -27.39
C ILE A 687 14.47 5.57 -27.77
N PHE A 688 13.64 5.93 -26.82
CA PHE A 688 12.32 6.51 -27.10
C PHE A 688 12.35 7.98 -27.48
N VAL A 689 13.51 8.66 -27.31
CA VAL A 689 13.72 10.05 -27.73
C VAL A 689 14.33 10.11 -29.14
N ASN A 690 15.40 9.35 -29.40
CA ASN A 690 16.24 9.49 -30.56
C ASN A 690 16.47 8.15 -31.35
N GLY A 691 15.96 7.02 -30.85
CA GLY A 691 16.20 5.70 -31.47
C GLY A 691 15.40 5.50 -32.76
N SER A 692 15.85 4.53 -33.56
CA SER A 692 15.10 4.06 -34.74
C SER A 692 13.81 3.34 -34.33
N GLU A 693 12.88 3.16 -35.24
CA GLU A 693 11.65 2.42 -34.96
C GLU A 693 11.93 0.94 -34.63
N GLU A 694 12.97 0.35 -35.23
CA GLU A 694 13.43 -1.00 -34.89
C GLU A 694 13.95 -1.08 -33.45
N ASP A 695 14.79 -0.11 -33.03
CA ASP A 695 15.28 -0.06 -31.64
C ASP A 695 14.14 0.12 -30.62
N LYS A 696 13.15 0.97 -30.98
CA LYS A 696 11.95 1.17 -30.11
C LYS A 696 11.13 -0.11 -30.01
N GLN A 697 10.94 -0.82 -31.11
CA GLN A 697 10.20 -2.09 -31.13
C GLN A 697 10.93 -3.18 -30.31
N GLU A 698 12.28 -3.31 -30.51
CA GLU A 698 13.08 -4.23 -29.67
C GLU A 698 12.93 -3.89 -28.17
N ALA A 699 12.98 -2.61 -27.80
CA ALA A 699 12.80 -2.16 -26.43
C ALA A 699 11.41 -2.49 -25.89
N ILE A 700 10.35 -2.32 -26.69
CA ILE A 700 8.96 -2.67 -26.34
C ILE A 700 8.83 -4.18 -26.10
N ASP A 701 9.42 -5.01 -26.95
CA ASP A 701 9.36 -6.47 -26.80
C ASP A 701 10.10 -6.92 -25.52
N ILE A 702 11.24 -6.31 -25.20
CA ILE A 702 11.92 -6.56 -23.92
C ILE A 702 11.05 -6.14 -22.72
N VAL A 703 10.31 -5.03 -22.82
CA VAL A 703 9.36 -4.62 -21.77
C VAL A 703 8.26 -5.68 -21.59
N LYS A 704 7.68 -6.21 -22.68
CA LYS A 704 6.66 -7.27 -22.60
C LYS A 704 7.19 -8.51 -21.86
N LEU A 705 8.42 -8.96 -22.18
CA LEU A 705 9.07 -10.09 -21.51
C LEU A 705 9.28 -9.82 -20.00
N LEU A 706 9.72 -8.62 -19.66
CA LEU A 706 9.92 -8.23 -18.25
C LEU A 706 8.59 -8.08 -17.50
N CYS A 707 7.50 -7.70 -18.16
CA CYS A 707 6.15 -7.67 -17.59
C CYS A 707 5.66 -9.08 -17.27
N MET A 708 5.83 -10.02 -18.20
CA MET A 708 5.55 -11.44 -17.94
C MET A 708 6.32 -11.94 -16.71
N GLU A 709 7.65 -11.79 -16.68
CA GLU A 709 8.45 -12.22 -15.53
C GLU A 709 8.03 -11.54 -14.22
N ASN A 710 7.69 -10.25 -14.27
CA ASN A 710 7.22 -9.52 -13.09
C ASN A 710 5.94 -10.14 -12.51
N ASN A 711 5.01 -10.56 -13.35
CA ASN A 711 3.77 -11.19 -12.91
C ASN A 711 4.02 -12.58 -12.31
N PHE A 712 4.92 -13.39 -12.91
CA PHE A 712 5.35 -14.64 -12.29
C PHE A 712 6.00 -14.42 -10.91
N VAL A 713 6.75 -13.33 -10.73
CA VAL A 713 7.36 -12.98 -9.44
C VAL A 713 6.31 -12.48 -8.42
N ILE A 714 5.30 -11.72 -8.86
CA ILE A 714 4.19 -11.30 -7.98
C ILE A 714 3.48 -12.52 -7.41
N ASP A 715 3.16 -13.50 -8.25
CA ASP A 715 2.42 -14.70 -7.87
C ASP A 715 3.32 -15.86 -7.40
N TYR A 716 4.63 -15.68 -7.35
CA TYR A 716 5.57 -16.74 -6.97
C TYR A 716 5.23 -17.42 -5.64
N ALA A 717 4.78 -16.66 -4.66
CA ALA A 717 4.36 -17.21 -3.36
C ALA A 717 3.19 -18.21 -3.48
N LYS A 718 2.34 -18.05 -4.51
CA LYS A 718 1.18 -18.92 -4.76
C LYS A 718 1.48 -20.03 -5.76
N THR A 719 2.38 -19.78 -6.70
CA THR A 719 2.67 -20.68 -7.84
C THR A 719 3.92 -21.54 -7.65
N LEU A 720 4.88 -21.02 -6.87
CA LEU A 720 6.23 -21.57 -6.68
C LEU A 720 6.98 -21.78 -8.02
N TYR A 721 6.60 -21.02 -9.04
CA TYR A 721 7.17 -21.12 -10.38
C TYR A 721 7.67 -19.77 -10.88
N LYS A 722 8.85 -19.80 -11.53
CA LYS A 722 9.42 -18.68 -12.28
C LYS A 722 9.97 -19.19 -13.60
N PRO A 723 9.77 -18.49 -14.70
CA PRO A 723 10.41 -18.81 -15.96
C PRO A 723 11.93 -18.67 -15.87
N VAL A 724 12.64 -19.47 -16.63
CA VAL A 724 14.10 -19.43 -16.73
C VAL A 724 14.47 -18.82 -18.07
N ARG A 725 15.17 -17.69 -18.05
CA ARG A 725 15.57 -17.00 -19.28
C ARG A 725 16.51 -17.84 -20.13
N PRO A 726 16.24 -18.06 -21.42
CA PRO A 726 17.24 -18.55 -22.38
C PRO A 726 18.45 -17.61 -22.42
N GLU A 727 19.65 -18.14 -22.62
CA GLU A 727 20.90 -17.34 -22.58
C GLU A 727 20.90 -16.17 -23.58
N LYS A 728 20.38 -16.40 -24.78
CA LYS A 728 20.24 -15.37 -25.81
C LYS A 728 19.37 -14.21 -25.33
N VAL A 729 18.22 -14.54 -24.74
CA VAL A 729 17.26 -13.55 -24.20
C VAL A 729 17.87 -12.80 -23.00
N ALA A 730 18.59 -13.52 -22.12
CA ALA A 730 19.28 -12.88 -21.00
C ALA A 730 20.28 -11.82 -21.46
N LYS A 731 21.06 -12.10 -22.53
CA LYS A 731 21.98 -11.13 -23.14
C LYS A 731 21.26 -9.94 -23.76
N GLN A 732 20.14 -10.16 -24.44
CA GLN A 732 19.31 -9.10 -25.00
C GLN A 732 18.74 -8.19 -23.89
N ILE A 733 18.13 -8.77 -22.86
CA ILE A 733 17.61 -8.00 -21.71
C ILE A 733 18.73 -7.19 -21.03
N ALA A 734 19.92 -7.79 -20.86
CA ALA A 734 21.06 -7.11 -20.25
C ALA A 734 21.48 -5.85 -21.04
N LYS A 735 21.44 -5.87 -22.37
CA LYS A 735 21.74 -4.72 -23.25
C LYS A 735 20.92 -3.48 -22.85
N PHE A 736 19.65 -3.66 -22.48
CA PHE A 736 18.73 -2.57 -22.12
C PHE A 736 18.72 -2.22 -20.63
N THR A 737 19.16 -3.11 -19.76
CA THR A 737 18.96 -2.98 -18.30
C THR A 737 20.22 -2.70 -17.49
N GLN A 738 21.42 -2.75 -18.10
CA GLN A 738 22.71 -2.47 -17.43
C GLN A 738 22.90 -1.03 -17.01
N LYS A 739 22.11 -0.08 -17.51
CA LYS A 739 22.16 1.34 -17.15
C LYS A 739 21.72 1.56 -15.71
N LYS A 740 22.12 2.71 -15.11
CA LYS A 740 21.62 3.15 -13.83
C LYS A 740 20.13 3.47 -13.90
N LEU A 741 19.53 3.85 -12.78
CA LEU A 741 18.15 4.29 -12.70
C LEU A 741 17.96 5.66 -13.40
N PRO A 742 16.79 5.97 -13.96
CA PRO A 742 16.50 7.28 -14.52
C PRO A 742 16.68 8.41 -13.50
N HIS A 743 17.09 9.60 -13.97
CA HIS A 743 17.40 10.74 -13.11
C HIS A 743 16.26 11.12 -12.15
N PHE A 744 15.00 11.09 -12.59
CA PHE A 744 13.86 11.46 -11.73
C PHE A 744 13.69 10.58 -10.48
N PHE A 745 14.40 9.43 -10.37
CA PHE A 745 14.43 8.62 -9.15
C PHE A 745 15.08 9.32 -7.96
N VAL A 746 15.82 10.41 -8.18
CA VAL A 746 16.21 11.34 -7.11
C VAL A 746 14.97 11.84 -6.36
N TYR A 747 13.87 12.07 -7.07
CA TYR A 747 12.60 12.52 -6.48
C TYR A 747 11.64 11.37 -6.15
N ALA A 748 11.57 10.35 -7.01
CA ALA A 748 10.62 9.25 -6.85
C ALA A 748 11.00 8.23 -5.76
N LYS A 749 12.29 8.04 -5.50
CA LYS A 749 12.83 7.00 -4.60
C LYS A 749 13.97 7.51 -3.71
N ASP A 750 14.15 8.81 -3.57
CA ASP A 750 15.21 9.45 -2.78
C ASP A 750 16.63 8.89 -3.09
N LYS A 751 16.90 8.63 -4.37
CA LYS A 751 18.20 8.13 -4.80
C LYS A 751 19.23 9.24 -4.85
N MET A 752 20.51 8.92 -4.54
CA MET A 752 21.61 9.86 -4.71
C MET A 752 21.92 10.07 -6.20
N GLU A 753 22.40 11.24 -6.59
CA GLU A 753 22.84 11.57 -7.96
C GLU A 753 23.83 10.54 -8.54
N SER A 754 24.68 9.95 -7.71
CA SER A 754 25.62 8.90 -8.12
C SER A 754 24.96 7.57 -8.52
N GLN A 755 23.71 7.35 -8.14
CA GLN A 755 22.95 6.12 -8.38
C GLN A 755 22.03 6.19 -9.61
N VAL A 756 21.92 7.35 -10.22
CA VAL A 756 21.06 7.61 -11.36
C VAL A 756 21.88 7.98 -12.60
N GLU A 757 21.27 7.86 -13.80
CA GLU A 757 21.83 8.38 -15.05
C GLU A 757 21.81 9.91 -15.04
N GLU A 758 22.58 10.52 -15.95
CA GLU A 758 22.45 11.94 -16.25
C GLU A 758 21.03 12.21 -16.80
N ARG A 759 20.55 13.43 -16.55
CA ARG A 759 19.22 13.82 -16.99
C ARG A 759 19.15 13.89 -18.52
N ASN A 760 18.30 13.07 -19.09
CA ASN A 760 18.01 13.06 -20.52
C ASN A 760 16.68 13.77 -20.86
N GLN A 761 16.29 13.74 -22.13
CA GLN A 761 15.08 14.39 -22.65
C GLN A 761 13.85 13.50 -22.59
N SER A 762 13.85 12.38 -21.81
CA SER A 762 12.61 11.64 -21.54
C SER A 762 11.65 12.56 -20.78
N PHE A 763 10.37 12.47 -21.10
CA PHE A 763 9.42 13.50 -20.65
C PHE A 763 9.18 13.49 -19.13
N VAL A 764 9.36 12.36 -18.41
CA VAL A 764 9.33 12.39 -16.94
C VAL A 764 10.50 13.22 -16.39
N ASN A 765 11.68 13.17 -17.01
CA ASN A 765 12.83 13.99 -16.63
C ASN A 765 12.62 15.49 -16.96
N LYS A 766 11.84 15.82 -18.01
CA LYS A 766 11.49 17.23 -18.35
C LYS A 766 10.71 17.93 -17.26
N LEU A 767 9.97 17.20 -16.42
CA LEU A 767 9.23 17.79 -15.30
C LEU A 767 10.13 18.50 -14.28
N TYR A 768 11.42 18.21 -14.26
CA TYR A 768 12.38 18.97 -13.46
C TYR A 768 12.41 20.44 -13.84
N ASP A 769 12.36 20.75 -15.12
CA ASP A 769 12.40 22.12 -15.64
C ASP A 769 11.04 22.82 -15.59
N ILE A 770 9.95 22.06 -15.78
CA ILE A 770 8.58 22.57 -15.78
C ILE A 770 8.09 22.91 -14.37
N VAL A 771 8.45 22.09 -13.36
CA VAL A 771 7.97 22.28 -11.98
C VAL A 771 8.90 23.18 -11.18
N PRO A 772 8.49 24.43 -10.87
CA PRO A 772 9.35 25.39 -10.21
C PRO A 772 9.59 25.06 -8.73
N ASN A 773 10.78 25.36 -8.22
CA ASN A 773 11.05 25.35 -6.80
C ASN A 773 10.70 26.71 -6.20
N VAL A 774 9.43 26.85 -5.78
CA VAL A 774 8.91 28.12 -5.27
C VAL A 774 9.43 28.47 -3.88
N GLN A 775 9.65 29.75 -3.63
CA GLN A 775 9.97 30.27 -2.29
C GLN A 775 8.68 30.57 -1.53
N ILE A 776 8.59 30.07 -0.30
CA ILE A 776 7.44 30.35 0.59
C ILE A 776 7.62 31.74 1.20
N ASN A 777 6.74 32.66 0.84
CA ASN A 777 6.73 33.98 1.42
C ASN A 777 5.36 34.31 2.02
N THR A 778 5.19 34.02 3.31
CA THR A 778 3.95 34.30 4.07
C THR A 778 3.82 35.77 4.52
N ARG A 779 4.87 36.58 4.39
CA ARG A 779 4.85 37.99 4.82
C ARG A 779 3.88 38.86 4.00
N LYS A 780 3.56 38.43 2.78
CA LYS A 780 2.56 39.09 1.91
C LYS A 780 1.13 38.95 2.41
N LEU A 781 0.87 37.91 3.21
CA LEU A 781 -0.42 37.69 3.84
C LEU A 781 -0.44 38.48 5.16
N LYS A 782 -1.33 39.42 5.26
CA LYS A 782 -1.61 40.12 6.53
C LYS A 782 -2.44 39.22 7.42
N ILE A 783 -1.78 38.26 8.07
CA ILE A 783 -2.35 37.38 9.08
C ILE A 783 -2.01 38.02 10.43
N ASP A 784 -3.04 38.23 11.24
CA ASP A 784 -2.89 38.85 12.57
C ASP A 784 -2.01 37.98 13.50
N GLU A 785 -1.48 38.60 14.54
CA GLU A 785 -0.73 37.89 15.57
C GLU A 785 -1.59 36.85 16.29
N ILE A 786 -0.92 35.87 16.87
CA ILE A 786 -1.59 34.79 17.60
C ILE A 786 -1.86 35.26 19.02
N GLU A 787 -3.11 35.41 19.35
CA GLU A 787 -3.59 35.60 20.72
C GLU A 787 -3.72 34.21 21.37
N TYR A 788 -2.64 33.67 21.96
CA TYR A 788 -2.64 32.31 22.50
C TYR A 788 -3.57 32.14 23.70
N ASP A 789 -3.95 33.22 24.36
CA ASP A 789 -4.96 33.20 25.42
C ASP A 789 -6.30 32.59 24.97
N LYS A 790 -6.65 32.70 23.68
CA LYS A 790 -7.85 32.05 23.09
C LYS A 790 -7.75 30.52 23.04
N MET A 791 -6.55 29.97 23.15
CA MET A 791 -6.30 28.53 23.17
C MET A 791 -6.25 27.94 24.59
N MET A 792 -6.35 28.79 25.61
CA MET A 792 -6.31 28.42 27.04
C MET A 792 -7.71 28.42 27.62
N PHE A 793 -7.94 27.55 28.60
CA PHE A 793 -9.15 27.59 29.44
C PHE A 793 -9.05 28.69 30.51
N ASP A 794 -7.92 28.72 31.25
CA ASP A 794 -7.61 29.78 32.21
C ASP A 794 -6.30 30.49 31.85
N VAL A 795 -6.38 31.75 31.46
CA VAL A 795 -5.22 32.59 31.09
C VAL A 795 -4.29 32.88 32.25
N ASN A 796 -4.80 32.76 33.50
CA ASN A 796 -4.03 33.01 34.72
C ASN A 796 -3.20 31.80 35.17
N THR A 797 -3.33 30.63 34.51
CA THR A 797 -2.60 29.41 34.86
C THR A 797 -1.10 29.69 34.97
N LYS A 798 -0.52 29.30 36.12
CA LYS A 798 0.92 29.43 36.35
C LYS A 798 1.65 28.22 35.79
N VAL A 799 2.73 28.46 35.05
CA VAL A 799 3.53 27.41 34.46
C VAL A 799 4.39 26.73 35.52
N ASP A 800 4.19 25.41 35.67
CA ASP A 800 5.02 24.59 36.55
C ASP A 800 6.29 24.10 35.84
N LYS A 801 7.43 24.19 36.52
CA LYS A 801 8.73 23.79 35.96
C LYS A 801 8.83 22.29 35.69
N ASN A 802 8.24 21.47 36.56
CA ASN A 802 8.26 20.02 36.41
C ASN A 802 7.46 19.58 35.17
N VAL A 803 6.30 20.19 34.91
CA VAL A 803 5.51 19.95 33.70
C VAL A 803 6.33 20.24 32.42
N ILE A 804 7.09 21.35 32.44
CA ILE A 804 7.94 21.74 31.31
C ILE A 804 9.11 20.77 31.09
N GLU A 805 9.78 20.33 32.16
CA GLU A 805 10.88 19.37 32.07
C GLU A 805 10.40 18.01 31.52
N ILE A 806 9.23 17.53 31.96
CA ILE A 806 8.59 16.32 31.42
C ILE A 806 8.29 16.52 29.93
N TYR A 807 7.66 17.64 29.55
CA TYR A 807 7.34 17.92 28.15
C TYR A 807 8.59 17.95 27.25
N ASP A 808 9.62 18.70 27.64
CA ASP A 808 10.84 18.83 26.84
C ASP A 808 11.57 17.49 26.68
N ARG A 809 11.55 16.63 27.73
CA ARG A 809 12.08 15.26 27.68
C ARG A 809 11.29 14.38 26.71
N LEU A 810 9.96 14.33 26.84
CA LEU A 810 9.09 13.54 25.99
C LEU A 810 9.08 14.03 24.55
N ASN A 811 9.07 15.34 24.33
CA ASN A 811 9.13 15.92 22.99
C ASN A 811 10.45 15.57 22.28
N LYS A 812 11.57 15.52 23.00
CA LYS A 812 12.85 15.05 22.46
C LYS A 812 12.82 13.55 22.16
N GLN A 813 12.21 12.73 23.02
CA GLN A 813 12.10 11.29 22.88
C GLN A 813 11.23 10.90 21.66
N TYR A 814 10.06 11.52 21.50
CA TYR A 814 9.09 11.14 20.46
C TYR A 814 9.15 12.00 19.19
N ARG A 815 9.99 13.02 19.14
CA ARG A 815 10.07 13.95 18.00
C ARG A 815 10.28 13.28 16.65
N TYR A 816 11.03 12.18 16.60
CA TYR A 816 11.28 11.44 15.37
C TYR A 816 10.08 10.60 14.91
N LYS A 817 9.12 10.31 15.80
CA LYS A 817 7.88 9.59 15.48
C LYS A 817 6.84 10.50 14.79
N PHE A 818 6.94 11.81 14.96
CA PHE A 818 6.03 12.78 14.37
C PHE A 818 6.55 13.26 13.01
N ASN A 819 6.40 12.43 11.98
CA ASN A 819 6.58 12.88 10.62
C ASN A 819 5.24 13.39 10.09
N ILE A 820 5.14 14.68 9.85
CA ILE A 820 3.89 15.37 9.46
C ILE A 820 3.34 14.83 8.12
N VAL A 821 4.19 14.22 7.32
CA VAL A 821 3.81 13.63 6.01
C VAL A 821 3.31 12.18 6.14
N ASP A 822 3.55 11.51 7.26
CA ASP A 822 3.12 10.13 7.49
C ASP A 822 1.96 10.09 8.49
N GLU A 823 0.73 10.10 7.98
CA GLU A 823 -0.50 10.06 8.77
C GLU A 823 -0.58 8.83 9.70
N ARG A 824 0.11 7.74 9.36
CA ARG A 824 0.12 6.50 10.17
C ARG A 824 0.82 6.69 11.52
N VAL A 825 1.80 7.57 11.57
CA VAL A 825 2.54 7.87 12.81
C VAL A 825 1.77 8.88 13.67
N ALA A 826 1.00 9.77 13.03
CA ALA A 826 0.20 10.78 13.73
C ALA A 826 -0.97 10.18 14.53
N ASN A 827 -1.35 8.93 14.25
CA ASN A 827 -2.47 8.22 14.89
C ASN A 827 -2.02 7.12 15.87
N ASP A 828 -0.79 7.18 16.36
CA ASP A 828 -0.27 6.21 17.33
C ASP A 828 -0.81 6.52 18.75
N SER A 829 -1.95 5.91 19.11
CA SER A 829 -2.59 6.09 20.41
C SER A 829 -1.72 5.63 21.58
N PHE A 830 -0.79 4.69 21.37
CA PHE A 830 0.16 4.26 22.38
C PHE A 830 1.05 5.41 22.86
N VAL A 831 1.57 6.23 21.93
CA VAL A 831 2.36 7.42 22.30
C VAL A 831 1.52 8.40 23.10
N LYS A 832 0.25 8.63 22.68
CA LYS A 832 -0.68 9.50 23.43
C LYS A 832 -0.87 9.00 24.86
N GLN A 833 -1.18 7.72 25.03
CA GLN A 833 -1.39 7.10 26.35
C GLN A 833 -0.12 7.15 27.23
N THR A 834 1.04 6.85 26.66
CA THR A 834 2.31 6.91 27.38
C THR A 834 2.61 8.32 27.90
N VAL A 835 2.35 9.33 27.06
CA VAL A 835 2.57 10.74 27.45
C VAL A 835 1.59 11.15 28.54
N LEU A 836 0.31 10.79 28.43
CA LEU A 836 -0.71 11.10 29.44
C LEU A 836 -0.34 10.49 30.81
N LYS A 837 0.05 9.21 30.86
CA LYS A 837 0.51 8.53 32.09
C LYS A 837 1.73 9.21 32.74
N GLU A 838 2.65 9.77 31.97
CA GLU A 838 3.78 10.52 32.53
C GLU A 838 3.34 11.83 33.18
N PHE A 839 2.32 12.50 32.58
CA PHE A 839 1.78 13.74 33.15
C PHE A 839 0.83 13.52 34.34
N GLU A 840 0.11 12.40 34.41
CA GLU A 840 -0.71 12.02 35.59
C GLU A 840 0.11 12.08 36.88
N LYS A 841 1.40 11.76 36.86
CA LYS A 841 2.32 11.83 38.00
C LYS A 841 2.50 13.23 38.55
N THR A 842 2.12 14.27 37.80
CA THR A 842 2.23 15.67 38.26
C THR A 842 1.08 16.11 39.14
N GLY A 843 -0.05 15.36 39.12
CA GLY A 843 -1.28 15.69 39.84
C GLY A 843 -2.12 16.81 39.24
N TYR A 844 -1.72 17.38 38.11
CA TYR A 844 -2.50 18.37 37.35
C TYR A 844 -3.50 17.69 36.40
N SER A 845 -4.64 18.34 36.21
CA SER A 845 -5.60 17.92 35.14
C SER A 845 -5.02 18.17 33.73
N GLU A 846 -5.55 17.46 32.75
CA GLU A 846 -5.14 17.63 31.35
C GLU A 846 -5.41 19.05 30.82
N ILE A 847 -6.46 19.72 31.33
CA ILE A 847 -6.77 21.11 31.01
C ILE A 847 -5.68 22.04 31.55
N GLU A 848 -5.29 21.91 32.82
CA GLU A 848 -4.22 22.72 33.43
C GLU A 848 -2.88 22.49 32.71
N ILE A 849 -2.55 21.23 32.37
CA ILE A 849 -1.34 20.88 31.62
C ILE A 849 -1.40 21.54 30.24
N THR A 850 -2.56 21.49 29.56
CA THR A 850 -2.76 22.14 28.27
C THR A 850 -2.47 23.64 28.35
N ASP A 851 -3.04 24.33 29.32
CA ASP A 851 -2.85 25.76 29.53
C ASP A 851 -1.37 26.10 29.80
N MET A 852 -0.72 25.34 30.70
CA MET A 852 0.72 25.51 30.98
C MET A 852 1.57 25.35 29.73
N LEU A 853 1.31 24.32 28.93
CA LEU A 853 2.06 24.03 27.70
C LEU A 853 1.80 25.05 26.61
N VAL A 854 0.54 25.47 26.41
CA VAL A 854 0.19 26.55 25.47
C VAL A 854 0.95 27.83 25.86
N LYS A 855 0.82 28.27 27.11
CA LYS A 855 1.52 29.45 27.63
C LYS A 855 3.03 29.37 27.44
N TYR A 856 3.64 28.22 27.80
CA TYR A 856 5.10 28.01 27.65
C TYR A 856 5.56 28.06 26.19
N LEU A 857 4.85 27.37 25.28
CA LEU A 857 5.30 27.17 23.90
C LEU A 857 5.01 28.38 23.02
N TYR A 858 3.90 29.08 23.24
CA TYR A 858 3.48 30.21 22.42
C TYR A 858 4.03 31.55 22.90
N SER A 859 4.09 31.78 24.22
CA SER A 859 4.71 33.02 24.76
C SER A 859 6.20 33.16 24.39
N LYS A 860 6.92 32.02 24.31
CA LYS A 860 8.34 31.94 23.93
C LYS A 860 8.56 31.60 22.46
N ASN A 861 7.51 31.55 21.67
CA ASN A 861 7.51 31.18 20.25
C ASN A 861 8.40 29.93 19.94
N LYS A 862 8.25 28.88 20.76
CA LYS A 862 8.98 27.61 20.58
C LYS A 862 8.62 26.95 19.26
N ARG A 863 9.59 26.27 18.62
CA ARG A 863 9.44 25.74 17.27
C ARG A 863 8.72 24.37 17.24
N TYR A 864 9.02 23.50 18.17
CA TYR A 864 8.56 22.11 18.14
C TYR A 864 7.31 21.93 18.99
N LYS A 865 6.12 21.95 18.36
CA LYS A 865 4.81 21.87 19.01
C LYS A 865 4.03 20.59 18.66
N GLN A 866 4.67 19.63 17.96
CA GLN A 866 4.01 18.40 17.48
C GLN A 866 3.35 17.62 18.62
N LEU A 867 4.09 17.39 19.72
CA LEU A 867 3.59 16.63 20.87
C LEU A 867 2.40 17.34 21.54
N LEU A 868 2.44 18.65 21.66
CA LEU A 868 1.30 19.44 22.18
C LEU A 868 0.04 19.18 21.36
N TRP A 869 0.12 19.37 20.05
CA TRP A 869 -1.03 19.22 19.18
C TRP A 869 -1.53 17.79 19.06
N PHE A 870 -0.64 16.82 19.18
CA PHE A 870 -0.99 15.41 19.13
C PHE A 870 -1.72 14.95 20.39
N VAL A 871 -1.24 15.34 21.57
CA VAL A 871 -1.79 14.85 22.86
C VAL A 871 -2.93 15.73 23.37
N TYR A 872 -2.74 17.04 23.33
CA TYR A 872 -3.64 18.02 23.96
C TYR A 872 -4.41 18.91 22.98
N GLY A 873 -4.27 18.62 21.67
CA GLY A 873 -4.88 19.44 20.63
C GLY A 873 -6.41 19.52 20.72
N GLU A 874 -7.06 18.47 21.20
CA GLU A 874 -8.51 18.42 21.39
C GLU A 874 -8.98 19.48 22.40
N TYR A 875 -8.29 19.61 23.54
CA TYR A 875 -8.58 20.65 24.55
C TYR A 875 -8.39 22.06 23.98
N ILE A 876 -7.33 22.25 23.18
CA ILE A 876 -7.10 23.54 22.49
C ILE A 876 -8.25 23.86 21.53
N VAL A 877 -8.75 22.87 20.79
CA VAL A 877 -9.88 23.04 19.86
C VAL A 877 -11.15 23.44 20.63
N GLU A 878 -11.44 22.78 21.74
CA GLU A 878 -12.60 23.12 22.58
C GLU A 878 -12.47 24.53 23.15
N ASN A 879 -11.32 24.93 23.65
CA ASN A 879 -11.06 26.30 24.13
C ASN A 879 -11.31 27.33 23.02
N LEU A 880 -10.82 27.04 21.79
CA LEU A 880 -11.08 27.92 20.63
C LEU A 880 -12.56 28.01 20.28
N LYS A 881 -13.32 26.92 20.38
CA LYS A 881 -14.79 26.94 20.16
C LYS A 881 -15.53 27.79 21.18
N HIS A 882 -15.05 27.84 22.41
CA HIS A 882 -15.60 28.71 23.44
C HIS A 882 -15.33 30.19 23.16
N HIS A 883 -14.15 30.54 22.67
CA HIS A 883 -13.77 31.95 22.45
C HIS A 883 -14.14 32.48 21.06
N ILE A 884 -14.47 31.64 20.08
CA ILE A 884 -14.69 32.02 18.69
C ILE A 884 -16.07 31.55 18.19
N VAL A 885 -16.90 32.46 17.74
CA VAL A 885 -18.23 32.16 17.17
C VAL A 885 -18.07 31.49 15.80
N ILE A 886 -18.41 30.22 15.70
CA ILE A 886 -18.35 29.43 14.46
C ILE A 886 -19.65 29.62 13.68
N LYS A 887 -19.55 30.13 12.43
CA LYS A 887 -20.70 30.27 11.53
C LYS A 887 -20.97 28.94 10.81
N PRO A 888 -22.24 28.44 10.79
CA PRO A 888 -22.54 27.17 10.15
C PRO A 888 -22.26 27.17 8.64
N MET A 889 -21.62 26.10 8.15
CA MET A 889 -21.27 25.91 6.75
C MET A 889 -21.92 24.63 6.22
N LYS A 890 -22.18 24.59 4.91
CA LYS A 890 -22.59 23.34 4.21
C LYS A 890 -21.67 23.02 3.05
N LYS A 891 -21.57 21.75 2.72
CA LYS A 891 -20.81 21.25 1.56
C LYS A 891 -21.65 21.35 0.29
N VAL A 892 -21.04 21.80 -0.81
CA VAL A 892 -21.67 21.95 -2.13
C VAL A 892 -20.70 21.44 -3.18
N GLN A 893 -21.19 20.66 -4.14
CA GLN A 893 -20.40 20.22 -5.30
C GLN A 893 -20.45 21.28 -6.40
N CYS A 894 -19.31 21.65 -6.95
CA CYS A 894 -19.21 22.63 -8.02
C CYS A 894 -19.77 22.06 -9.34
N VAL A 895 -20.72 22.76 -9.96
CA VAL A 895 -21.37 22.33 -11.22
C VAL A 895 -20.43 22.30 -12.43
N ASP A 896 -19.30 23.00 -12.38
CA ASP A 896 -18.36 23.08 -13.52
C ASP A 896 -17.18 22.11 -13.40
N CYS A 897 -16.58 21.97 -12.20
CA CYS A 897 -15.39 21.14 -12.01
C CYS A 897 -15.61 19.91 -11.11
N GLY A 898 -16.82 19.72 -10.58
CA GLY A 898 -17.16 18.60 -9.70
C GLY A 898 -16.46 18.62 -8.32
N GLU A 899 -15.63 19.62 -8.02
CA GLU A 899 -14.94 19.73 -6.73
C GLU A 899 -15.90 20.12 -5.62
N LEU A 900 -15.75 19.50 -4.45
CA LEU A 900 -16.51 19.83 -3.25
C LEU A 900 -15.94 21.10 -2.60
N PHE A 901 -16.80 22.02 -2.18
CA PHE A 901 -16.42 23.24 -1.46
C PHE A 901 -17.43 23.58 -0.37
N GLU A 902 -17.00 24.33 0.62
CA GLU A 902 -17.86 24.76 1.73
C GLU A 902 -18.37 26.16 1.52
N VAL A 903 -19.65 26.41 1.88
CA VAL A 903 -20.30 27.73 1.84
C VAL A 903 -21.07 27.97 3.13
N TYR A 904 -21.14 29.21 3.57
CA TYR A 904 -22.03 29.57 4.68
C TYR A 904 -23.49 29.21 4.35
N VAL A 905 -24.22 28.68 5.31
CA VAL A 905 -25.61 28.23 5.11
C VAL A 905 -26.47 29.33 4.48
N ARG A 906 -26.26 30.59 4.86
CA ARG A 906 -26.95 31.75 4.25
C ARG A 906 -26.62 32.01 2.76
N ASN A 907 -25.51 31.44 2.25
CA ASN A 907 -25.08 31.54 0.86
C ASN A 907 -25.43 30.26 0.06
N ALA A 908 -26.50 29.59 0.43
CA ALA A 908 -26.94 28.30 -0.10
C ALA A 908 -27.11 28.24 -1.63
N LYS A 909 -27.33 29.39 -2.29
CA LYS A 909 -27.48 29.50 -3.75
C LYS A 909 -26.15 29.45 -4.53
N LYS A 910 -24.99 29.40 -3.86
CA LYS A 910 -23.68 29.33 -4.51
C LYS A 910 -23.43 27.90 -5.03
N VAL A 911 -23.41 27.73 -6.33
CA VAL A 911 -23.26 26.42 -7.01
C VAL A 911 -21.89 26.22 -7.67
N ARG A 912 -21.01 27.22 -7.64
CA ARG A 912 -19.66 27.18 -8.21
C ARG A 912 -18.62 27.51 -7.17
N CYS A 913 -17.51 26.78 -7.18
CA CYS A 913 -16.34 27.16 -6.40
C CYS A 913 -15.75 28.51 -6.87
N ASP A 914 -14.91 29.13 -6.06
CA ASP A 914 -14.41 30.49 -6.36
C ASP A 914 -13.61 30.56 -7.66
N SER A 915 -12.84 29.52 -7.98
CA SER A 915 -12.09 29.43 -9.24
C SER A 915 -13.02 29.37 -10.45
N CYS A 916 -13.99 28.47 -10.45
CA CYS A 916 -14.97 28.35 -11.55
C CYS A 916 -15.86 29.56 -11.66
N GLN A 917 -16.25 30.18 -10.55
CA GLN A 917 -17.00 31.41 -10.55
C GLN A 917 -16.25 32.59 -11.21
N LYS A 918 -14.92 32.66 -10.99
CA LYS A 918 -14.08 33.67 -11.68
C LYS A 918 -14.04 33.42 -13.19
N VAL A 919 -13.89 32.19 -13.62
CA VAL A 919 -13.90 31.81 -15.03
C VAL A 919 -15.26 32.10 -15.67
N PHE A 920 -16.35 31.72 -15.00
CA PHE A 920 -17.71 32.00 -15.45
C PHE A 920 -17.97 33.49 -15.62
N ARG A 921 -17.59 34.31 -14.63
CA ARG A 921 -17.74 35.77 -14.71
C ARG A 921 -16.97 36.36 -15.90
N LYS A 922 -15.72 35.90 -16.15
CA LYS A 922 -14.93 36.36 -17.29
C LYS A 922 -15.57 35.97 -18.63
N LYS A 923 -16.11 34.76 -18.77
CA LYS A 923 -16.84 34.35 -19.98
C LYS A 923 -18.10 35.18 -20.18
N PHE A 924 -18.90 35.33 -19.14
CA PHE A 924 -20.13 36.13 -19.16
C PHE A 924 -19.87 37.60 -19.55
N GLN A 925 -18.81 38.21 -18.98
CA GLN A 925 -18.42 39.56 -19.37
C GLN A 925 -17.98 39.66 -20.83
N LYS A 926 -17.24 38.70 -21.36
CA LYS A 926 -16.86 38.65 -22.78
C LYS A 926 -18.08 38.53 -23.69
N GLU A 927 -19.03 37.68 -23.35
CA GLU A 927 -20.30 37.54 -24.09
C GLU A 927 -21.14 38.80 -24.04
N LEU A 928 -21.23 39.45 -22.88
CA LEU A 928 -21.96 40.72 -22.72
C LEU A 928 -21.33 41.84 -23.57
N MET A 929 -19.99 41.89 -23.60
CA MET A 929 -19.26 42.85 -24.44
C MET A 929 -19.45 42.57 -25.94
N LYS A 930 -19.48 41.27 -26.31
CA LYS A 930 -19.76 40.85 -27.70
C LYS A 930 -21.18 41.24 -28.13
N LYS A 931 -22.18 40.99 -27.30
CA LYS A 931 -23.57 41.42 -27.53
C LYS A 931 -23.74 42.96 -27.59
N ARG A 932 -23.03 43.73 -26.75
CA ARG A 932 -23.02 45.19 -26.79
C ARG A 932 -22.41 45.73 -28.07
N ARG A 933 -21.30 45.13 -28.59
CA ARG A 933 -20.69 45.53 -29.86
C ARG A 933 -21.61 45.23 -31.06
N GLN A 934 -22.31 44.08 -31.04
CA GLN A 934 -23.29 43.72 -32.06
C GLN A 934 -24.52 44.67 -32.08
N ASN A 935 -24.94 45.16 -30.92
CA ASN A 935 -26.05 46.13 -30.79
C ASN A 935 -25.61 47.60 -31.06
N THR A 936 -24.31 47.87 -31.24
CA THR A 936 -23.79 49.24 -31.57
C THR A 936 -23.44 49.31 -33.07
N GLU A 937 -23.49 48.19 -33.79
CA GLU A 937 -23.26 48.13 -35.25
C GLU A 937 -24.57 47.99 -36.05
N CYS A 938 -25.77 48.12 -35.43
CA CYS A 938 -27.08 48.26 -36.03
C CYS A 938 -27.54 49.71 -36.04
#